data_3fcc44d6ffbc9382996df66420450dd2
#
_entry.id   3fcc44d6ffbc9382996df66420450dd2
#
_cell.length_a   1.000
_cell.length_b   1.000
_cell.length_c   1.000
_cell.angle_alpha   90.00
_cell.angle_beta   90.00
_cell.angle_gamma   90.00
#
_symmetry.space_group_name_H-M   'P 1'
#
loop_
_entity.id
_entity.type
_entity.pdbx_description
1 polymer ?
#
loop_
_entity_poly.entity_id
_entity_poly.type
_entity_poly.pdbx_seq_one_letter_code
_entity_poly.pdbx_strand_id
1 'polypeptide(L)'
;MECPYSLLQLKGIGPKKIEVLQQLNIHTVEDLVLYLPTRYEDNTVIDLNQAEDQSNVTIEGQVYTAPVVAFFGRNKSKLTVHLMVNNIAVKCIFFNQPYLKKKIELNQTITVKGKWNRVKQEITGNRVFFNSQGTQTQENADVQLEPVYRIKEGIKQKQIRDQIRQALNDVTIHEWLTDELREKYKLETLDFTLNTLHHPKSKEDLLRARRTYAFTELFLFELRMQWLNRLEKSSDEAIEIDYDLDQVKSFIDRLPFELTEAQKSSVNEIFRDLKAPIRMHRLLQGDVGSGKTVVAAICMYALKTAGYQSALMVPTEILAEQHAESLMALFGDSMNVALLTGSVKGKKRKILLEQLENGTIDCLIGTHALIQDDVIFHNVGLVITDEQHRFGVNQRQLLREKGAMTNVLFMTATPIPRTLAISVFGEMDVSSIKQLPKGRKPIITTWAKHEQYDKVLMQMTSELKKGRQAYVICPLIESSEHLEDVQNVVALYESLQQYYGVSRVGLLHGKLSADEKDEVMQKFSNHEIDVLVSTTVVEVGVNVPNATFMMIYDADRFGLSTLHQLRGRVGRSDQQSYCVLIASPKTETGIERMTIMTQTTDGFELSERDLEMRGPGDFFGVKQSGLPDFLVANLVEDYRMLEVARDEAAELIQSGVFFENTYQHLRHFVEENLLHRSFD
;
A
#
# COMPACT_ATOMS: atom_id res chain seq x y z
N MET A 1 1.82 -29.44 6.42
CA MET A 1 1.08 -30.08 7.53
C MET A 1 0.32 -31.27 6.97
N GLU A 2 0.14 -32.31 7.74
CA GLU A 2 -0.61 -33.50 7.30
C GLU A 2 -1.65 -33.86 8.35
N CYS A 3 -2.88 -34.12 7.91
CA CYS A 3 -3.95 -34.60 8.76
C CYS A 3 -4.56 -35.90 8.17
N PRO A 4 -4.76 -36.93 8.98
CA PRO A 4 -5.26 -38.22 8.49
C PRO A 4 -6.75 -38.23 8.15
N TYR A 5 -7.48 -37.10 8.36
CA TYR A 5 -8.92 -37.06 8.18
C TYR A 5 -9.45 -35.67 7.76
N SER A 6 -10.71 -35.66 7.31
CA SER A 6 -11.39 -34.44 6.87
C SER A 6 -12.08 -33.68 8.02
N LEU A 7 -12.45 -32.40 7.79
CA LEU A 7 -13.22 -31.58 8.75
C LEU A 7 -14.48 -32.27 9.31
N LEU A 8 -15.12 -33.14 8.53
CA LEU A 8 -16.30 -33.89 8.96
C LEU A 8 -16.09 -34.82 10.15
N GLN A 9 -14.85 -35.25 10.38
CA GLN A 9 -14.49 -36.17 11.45
C GLN A 9 -14.17 -35.47 12.78
N LEU A 10 -14.06 -34.15 12.77
CA LEU A 10 -13.92 -33.35 14.00
C LEU A 10 -15.26 -33.35 14.79
N LYS A 11 -15.16 -33.56 16.11
CA LYS A 11 -16.36 -33.53 16.99
C LYS A 11 -17.10 -32.22 16.89
N GLY A 12 -18.40 -32.32 16.59
CA GLY A 12 -19.31 -31.16 16.54
C GLY A 12 -19.29 -30.40 15.22
N ILE A 13 -18.61 -30.89 14.18
CA ILE A 13 -18.74 -30.42 12.81
C ILE A 13 -19.70 -31.34 12.03
N GLY A 14 -20.83 -30.79 11.60
CA GLY A 14 -21.75 -31.44 10.69
C GLY A 14 -21.83 -30.65 9.37
N PRO A 15 -22.60 -31.18 8.37
CA PRO A 15 -22.66 -30.59 7.03
C PRO A 15 -22.95 -29.07 7.02
N LYS A 16 -23.91 -28.62 7.84
CA LYS A 16 -24.25 -27.18 7.94
C LYS A 16 -23.11 -26.30 8.46
N LYS A 17 -22.24 -26.84 9.32
CA LYS A 17 -21.10 -26.09 9.83
C LYS A 17 -19.96 -26.04 8.82
N ILE A 18 -19.78 -27.05 7.99
CA ILE A 18 -18.84 -27.04 6.89
C ILE A 18 -19.15 -25.90 5.93
N GLU A 19 -20.42 -25.69 5.57
CA GLU A 19 -20.79 -24.57 4.72
C GLU A 19 -20.40 -23.22 5.33
N VAL A 20 -20.52 -23.06 6.63
CA VAL A 20 -20.10 -21.85 7.33
C VAL A 20 -18.57 -21.72 7.40
N LEU A 21 -17.85 -22.83 7.62
CA LEU A 21 -16.38 -22.85 7.60
C LEU A 21 -15.85 -22.54 6.20
N GLN A 22 -16.44 -23.10 5.15
CA GLN A 22 -16.10 -22.79 3.76
C GLN A 22 -16.31 -21.31 3.41
N GLN A 23 -17.34 -20.66 3.96
CA GLN A 23 -17.51 -19.22 3.82
C GLN A 23 -16.43 -18.40 4.56
N LEU A 24 -15.65 -19.01 5.44
CA LEU A 24 -14.48 -18.44 6.10
C LEU A 24 -13.17 -18.88 5.42
N ASN A 25 -13.25 -19.50 4.22
CA ASN A 25 -12.16 -20.09 3.47
C ASN A 25 -11.44 -21.22 4.23
N ILE A 26 -12.15 -21.98 5.06
CA ILE A 26 -11.64 -23.14 5.79
C ILE A 26 -12.21 -24.39 5.12
N HIS A 27 -11.39 -25.10 4.35
CA HIS A 27 -11.76 -26.29 3.57
C HIS A 27 -11.17 -27.57 4.14
N THR A 28 -10.01 -27.47 4.79
CA THR A 28 -9.24 -28.59 5.37
C THR A 28 -9.03 -28.41 6.87
N VAL A 29 -8.50 -29.43 7.54
CA VAL A 29 -8.12 -29.34 8.95
C VAL A 29 -6.88 -28.44 9.09
N GLU A 30 -6.00 -28.47 8.11
CA GLU A 30 -4.83 -27.61 8.01
C GLU A 30 -5.24 -26.12 7.93
N ASP A 31 -6.25 -25.79 7.11
CA ASP A 31 -6.79 -24.42 7.04
C ASP A 31 -7.34 -23.97 8.40
N LEU A 32 -7.97 -24.90 9.14
CA LEU A 32 -8.48 -24.59 10.47
C LEU A 32 -7.37 -24.31 11.49
N VAL A 33 -6.25 -25.03 11.42
CA VAL A 33 -5.06 -24.78 12.26
C VAL A 33 -4.38 -23.48 11.88
N LEU A 34 -4.39 -23.10 10.61
CA LEU A 34 -3.84 -21.83 10.13
C LEU A 34 -4.82 -20.65 10.27
N TYR A 35 -6.05 -20.90 10.72
CA TYR A 35 -7.03 -19.85 10.95
C TYR A 35 -6.77 -19.12 12.26
N LEU A 36 -5.87 -18.13 12.24
CA LEU A 36 -5.38 -17.43 13.40
C LEU A 36 -6.40 -16.47 14.03
N PRO A 37 -6.29 -16.19 15.34
CA PRO A 37 -7.12 -15.19 16.02
C PRO A 37 -6.87 -13.79 15.47
N THR A 38 -7.92 -12.99 15.33
CA THR A 38 -7.81 -11.58 14.93
C THR A 38 -7.33 -10.67 16.06
N ARG A 39 -7.59 -11.05 17.31
CA ARG A 39 -7.17 -10.33 18.51
C ARG A 39 -7.20 -11.24 19.73
N TYR A 40 -6.61 -10.76 20.81
CA TYR A 40 -6.64 -11.43 22.11
C TYR A 40 -7.34 -10.55 23.14
N GLU A 41 -8.25 -11.12 23.94
CA GLU A 41 -8.88 -10.46 25.06
C GLU A 41 -8.07 -10.76 26.33
N ASP A 42 -7.53 -9.72 26.94
CA ASP A 42 -6.84 -9.83 28.23
C ASP A 42 -7.88 -9.95 29.33
N ASN A 43 -7.85 -11.06 30.03
CA ASN A 43 -8.71 -11.36 31.18
C ASN A 43 -7.90 -11.43 32.48
N THR A 44 -6.68 -10.90 32.48
CA THR A 44 -5.83 -10.86 33.68
C THR A 44 -6.54 -10.09 34.78
N VAL A 45 -6.62 -10.71 35.96
CA VAL A 45 -7.16 -10.05 37.17
C VAL A 45 -6.17 -8.98 37.61
N ILE A 46 -6.64 -7.74 37.70
CA ILE A 46 -5.82 -6.60 38.06
C ILE A 46 -6.16 -6.08 39.46
N ASP A 47 -5.19 -5.44 40.14
CA ASP A 47 -5.44 -4.73 41.38
C ASP A 47 -6.16 -3.39 41.06
N LEU A 48 -7.32 -3.20 41.64
CA LEU A 48 -8.14 -1.98 41.44
C LEU A 48 -7.42 -0.68 41.86
N ASN A 49 -6.42 -0.77 42.74
CA ASN A 49 -5.63 0.39 43.13
C ASN A 49 -4.78 0.94 41.98
N GLN A 50 -4.39 0.05 41.04
CA GLN A 50 -3.59 0.38 39.85
C GLN A 50 -4.44 0.67 38.62
N ALA A 51 -5.75 0.40 38.68
CA ALA A 51 -6.65 0.57 37.56
C ALA A 51 -6.92 2.05 37.26
N GLU A 52 -6.84 2.43 36.00
CA GLU A 52 -7.23 3.76 35.53
C GLU A 52 -8.76 3.92 35.50
N ASP A 53 -9.25 5.15 35.78
CA ASP A 53 -10.68 5.43 35.67
C ASP A 53 -11.17 5.23 34.23
N GLN A 54 -12.38 4.70 34.08
CA GLN A 54 -13.01 4.39 32.79
C GLN A 54 -12.30 3.30 31.97
N SER A 55 -11.27 2.63 32.47
CA SER A 55 -10.64 1.48 31.82
C SER A 55 -11.46 0.21 31.91
N ASN A 56 -11.22 -0.74 31.00
CA ASN A 56 -11.76 -2.10 31.09
C ASN A 56 -10.89 -2.91 32.07
N VAL A 57 -11.52 -3.45 33.11
CA VAL A 57 -10.84 -4.21 34.16
C VAL A 57 -11.44 -5.60 34.29
N THR A 58 -10.61 -6.54 34.72
CA THR A 58 -11.05 -7.85 35.21
C THR A 58 -10.67 -7.95 36.67
N ILE A 59 -11.64 -8.21 37.53
CA ILE A 59 -11.47 -8.32 38.98
C ILE A 59 -12.00 -9.65 39.49
N GLU A 60 -11.39 -10.17 40.54
CA GLU A 60 -11.89 -11.31 41.28
C GLU A 60 -12.33 -10.86 42.68
N GLY A 61 -13.52 -11.28 43.12
CA GLY A 61 -14.02 -10.91 44.43
C GLY A 61 -15.09 -11.85 44.95
N GLN A 62 -15.29 -11.82 46.23
CA GLN A 62 -16.31 -12.61 46.91
C GLN A 62 -17.63 -11.82 46.96
N VAL A 63 -18.71 -12.49 46.57
CA VAL A 63 -20.08 -11.93 46.69
C VAL A 63 -20.49 -11.80 48.15
N TYR A 64 -20.66 -10.58 48.68
CA TYR A 64 -20.98 -10.37 50.06
C TYR A 64 -22.43 -9.93 50.30
N THR A 65 -23.20 -9.65 49.26
CA THR A 65 -24.66 -9.43 49.34
C THR A 65 -25.39 -10.23 48.28
N ALA A 66 -26.65 -10.63 48.59
CA ALA A 66 -27.48 -11.34 47.60
C ALA A 66 -27.72 -10.49 46.35
N PRO A 67 -27.60 -11.05 45.12
CA PRO A 67 -27.82 -10.34 43.85
C PRO A 67 -29.24 -9.78 43.75
N VAL A 68 -29.38 -8.52 43.37
CA VAL A 68 -30.67 -7.82 43.20
C VAL A 68 -30.92 -7.49 41.73
N VAL A 69 -32.11 -7.88 41.22
CA VAL A 69 -32.55 -7.50 39.89
C VAL A 69 -33.65 -6.46 39.96
N ALA A 70 -33.48 -5.37 39.28
CA ALA A 70 -34.52 -4.35 39.07
C ALA A 70 -34.91 -4.34 37.58
N PHE A 71 -36.20 -4.29 37.29
CA PHE A 71 -36.73 -4.16 35.93
C PHE A 71 -37.22 -2.73 35.69
N PHE A 72 -36.86 -2.13 34.57
CA PHE A 72 -37.29 -0.79 34.17
C PHE A 72 -37.66 -0.75 32.69
N GLY A 73 -38.96 -0.58 32.42
CA GLY A 73 -39.50 -0.60 31.05
C GLY A 73 -39.64 -2.00 30.44
N ARG A 74 -40.15 -2.07 29.18
CA ARG A 74 -40.26 -3.34 28.44
C ARG A 74 -38.87 -3.88 28.08
N ASN A 75 -38.51 -5.06 28.58
CA ASN A 75 -37.26 -5.78 28.29
C ASN A 75 -35.95 -5.15 28.80
N LYS A 76 -35.98 -4.23 29.77
CA LYS A 76 -34.76 -3.69 30.37
C LYS A 76 -34.65 -4.13 31.85
N SER A 77 -33.50 -4.72 32.17
CA SER A 77 -33.19 -5.16 33.52
C SER A 77 -31.80 -4.70 33.96
N LYS A 78 -31.64 -4.48 35.26
CA LYS A 78 -30.39 -4.15 35.92
C LYS A 78 -30.17 -5.13 37.04
N LEU A 79 -29.16 -5.99 36.91
CA LEU A 79 -28.69 -6.85 37.99
C LEU A 79 -27.57 -6.12 38.72
N THR A 80 -27.65 -6.01 40.04
CA THR A 80 -26.61 -5.47 40.90
C THR A 80 -26.04 -6.59 41.76
N VAL A 81 -24.72 -6.71 41.78
CA VAL A 81 -23.94 -7.64 42.58
C VAL A 81 -22.88 -6.83 43.35
N HIS A 82 -22.69 -7.11 44.61
CA HIS A 82 -21.65 -6.47 45.39
C HIS A 82 -20.54 -7.46 45.69
N LEU A 83 -19.33 -7.10 45.32
CA LEU A 83 -18.11 -7.91 45.50
C LEU A 83 -17.18 -7.26 46.51
N MET A 84 -16.56 -8.07 47.32
CA MET A 84 -15.43 -7.69 48.13
C MET A 84 -14.14 -8.06 47.41
N VAL A 85 -13.36 -7.08 46.97
CA VAL A 85 -12.12 -7.24 46.22
C VAL A 85 -10.99 -6.61 47.01
N ASN A 86 -10.05 -7.37 47.55
CA ASN A 86 -8.92 -6.84 48.33
C ASN A 86 -9.33 -5.81 49.38
N ASN A 87 -10.39 -6.09 50.17
CA ASN A 87 -11.01 -5.19 51.15
C ASN A 87 -11.68 -3.92 50.58
N ILE A 88 -11.91 -3.84 49.29
CA ILE A 88 -12.66 -2.78 48.64
C ILE A 88 -14.04 -3.31 48.28
N ALA A 89 -15.08 -2.61 48.66
CA ALA A 89 -16.45 -2.93 48.29
C ALA A 89 -16.74 -2.39 46.86
N VAL A 90 -16.96 -3.27 45.90
CA VAL A 90 -17.21 -2.93 44.50
C VAL A 90 -18.62 -3.30 44.13
N LYS A 91 -19.33 -2.34 43.51
CA LYS A 91 -20.66 -2.56 42.96
C LYS A 91 -20.60 -2.93 41.50
N CYS A 92 -20.98 -4.16 41.13
CA CYS A 92 -21.03 -4.64 39.76
C CYS A 92 -22.46 -4.56 39.21
N ILE A 93 -22.61 -3.92 38.06
CA ILE A 93 -23.90 -3.72 37.40
C ILE A 93 -23.92 -4.45 36.05
N PHE A 94 -24.90 -5.29 35.84
CA PHE A 94 -25.10 -6.00 34.55
C PHE A 94 -26.46 -5.59 33.96
N PHE A 95 -26.43 -5.06 32.76
CA PHE A 95 -27.66 -4.71 32.03
C PHE A 95 -28.16 -5.85 31.20
N ASN A 96 -29.50 -6.08 31.21
CA ASN A 96 -30.18 -7.09 30.41
C ASN A 96 -29.68 -8.54 30.60
N GLN A 97 -29.12 -8.84 31.78
CA GLN A 97 -28.63 -10.17 32.15
C GLN A 97 -29.29 -10.71 33.46
N PRO A 98 -30.62 -10.74 33.58
CA PRO A 98 -31.28 -11.15 34.81
C PRO A 98 -31.06 -12.64 35.13
N TYR A 99 -30.72 -13.47 34.13
CA TYR A 99 -30.42 -14.89 34.29
C TYR A 99 -29.18 -15.15 35.18
N LEU A 100 -28.27 -14.22 35.29
CA LEU A 100 -27.10 -14.34 36.17
C LEU A 100 -27.49 -14.42 37.65
N LYS A 101 -28.60 -13.85 38.06
CA LYS A 101 -29.09 -13.92 39.45
C LYS A 101 -29.19 -15.39 39.94
N LYS A 102 -29.60 -16.33 39.05
CA LYS A 102 -29.74 -17.73 39.42
C LYS A 102 -28.41 -18.50 39.51
N LYS A 103 -27.32 -17.87 39.04
CA LYS A 103 -25.98 -18.50 38.98
C LYS A 103 -25.00 -17.90 39.98
N ILE A 104 -25.34 -16.78 40.59
CA ILE A 104 -24.47 -16.08 41.53
C ILE A 104 -25.02 -16.32 42.92
N GLU A 105 -24.20 -16.94 43.75
CA GLU A 105 -24.56 -17.29 45.13
C GLU A 105 -23.82 -16.39 46.12
N LEU A 106 -24.38 -16.24 47.33
CA LEU A 106 -23.74 -15.51 48.43
C LEU A 106 -22.45 -16.24 48.84
N ASN A 107 -21.41 -15.50 49.18
CA ASN A 107 -20.06 -16.00 49.52
C ASN A 107 -19.31 -16.71 48.41
N GLN A 108 -19.85 -16.76 47.22
CA GLN A 108 -19.17 -17.30 46.02
C GLN A 108 -18.09 -16.32 45.55
N THR A 109 -16.93 -16.83 45.20
CA THR A 109 -15.88 -16.06 44.49
C THR A 109 -16.19 -16.08 43.00
N ILE A 110 -16.32 -14.92 42.38
CA ILE A 110 -16.56 -14.76 40.95
C ILE A 110 -15.58 -13.76 40.35
N THR A 111 -15.26 -13.94 39.09
CA THR A 111 -14.46 -12.98 38.33
C THR A 111 -15.37 -12.17 37.41
N VAL A 112 -15.26 -10.85 37.44
CA VAL A 112 -16.07 -9.91 36.67
C VAL A 112 -15.19 -9.07 35.77
N LYS A 113 -15.53 -9.02 34.47
CA LYS A 113 -14.92 -8.12 33.47
C LYS A 113 -15.89 -7.00 33.15
N GLY A 114 -15.42 -5.77 33.13
CA GLY A 114 -16.25 -4.61 32.82
C GLY A 114 -15.51 -3.29 32.90
N LYS A 115 -16.25 -2.21 32.67
CA LYS A 115 -15.71 -0.85 32.71
C LYS A 115 -15.71 -0.30 34.13
N TRP A 116 -14.56 0.11 34.64
CA TRP A 116 -14.34 0.62 35.98
C TRP A 116 -14.67 2.10 36.08
N ASN A 117 -15.44 2.47 37.08
CA ASN A 117 -15.63 3.85 37.50
C ASN A 117 -15.09 4.01 38.93
N ARG A 118 -13.93 4.66 39.06
CA ARG A 118 -13.18 4.81 40.30
C ARG A 118 -13.94 5.68 41.32
N VAL A 119 -14.61 6.73 40.84
CA VAL A 119 -15.34 7.68 41.73
C VAL A 119 -16.53 7.00 42.40
N LYS A 120 -17.25 6.16 41.67
CA LYS A 120 -18.45 5.46 42.17
C LYS A 120 -18.14 4.08 42.75
N GLN A 121 -16.90 3.61 42.67
CA GLN A 121 -16.50 2.23 42.99
C GLN A 121 -17.45 1.21 42.34
N GLU A 122 -17.73 1.43 41.05
CA GLU A 122 -18.73 0.68 40.31
C GLU A 122 -18.09 0.10 39.01
N ILE A 123 -18.42 -1.17 38.71
CA ILE A 123 -18.08 -1.78 37.44
C ILE A 123 -19.36 -2.01 36.64
N THR A 124 -19.39 -1.47 35.43
CA THR A 124 -20.39 -1.89 34.44
C THR A 124 -19.90 -3.18 33.81
N GLY A 125 -20.40 -4.32 34.33
CA GLY A 125 -19.95 -5.65 33.95
C GLY A 125 -20.54 -6.06 32.59
N ASN A 126 -19.68 -6.62 31.75
CA ASN A 126 -20.06 -7.21 30.47
C ASN A 126 -19.97 -8.75 30.52
N ARG A 127 -19.11 -9.32 31.37
CA ARG A 127 -18.89 -10.77 31.50
C ARG A 127 -18.64 -11.20 32.94
N VAL A 128 -19.12 -12.40 33.28
CA VAL A 128 -18.88 -13.05 34.58
C VAL A 128 -18.30 -14.43 34.33
N PHE A 129 -17.26 -14.78 35.07
CA PHE A 129 -16.64 -16.12 35.11
C PHE A 129 -16.92 -16.73 36.47
N PHE A 130 -17.34 -18.00 36.48
CA PHE A 130 -17.64 -18.72 37.70
C PHE A 130 -16.53 -19.73 37.98
N ASN A 131 -15.86 -19.61 39.10
CA ASN A 131 -14.91 -20.63 39.56
C ASN A 131 -15.70 -21.84 40.06
N SER A 132 -15.68 -22.94 39.35
CA SER A 132 -16.32 -24.19 39.75
C SER A 132 -15.56 -24.78 40.95
N GLN A 133 -16.17 -24.72 42.14
CA GLN A 133 -15.69 -25.54 43.26
C GLN A 133 -15.96 -27.02 42.93
N GLY A 134 -14.92 -27.82 42.68
CA GLY A 134 -15.05 -29.27 42.76
C GLY A 134 -14.51 -30.15 41.65
N THR A 135 -14.03 -29.60 40.55
CA THR A 135 -13.24 -30.39 39.60
C THR A 135 -12.01 -29.57 39.19
N GLN A 136 -10.90 -29.87 39.83
CA GLN A 136 -9.57 -29.45 39.41
C GLN A 136 -9.29 -30.11 38.04
N THR A 137 -9.82 -29.61 36.99
CA THR A 137 -9.11 -29.57 35.75
C THR A 137 -8.38 -28.22 35.75
N GLN A 138 -7.09 -28.28 35.96
CA GLN A 138 -6.14 -27.16 35.96
C GLN A 138 -6.19 -26.30 34.69
N GLU A 139 -7.09 -26.61 33.75
CA GLU A 139 -7.21 -26.00 32.42
C GLU A 139 -7.97 -24.67 32.37
N ASN A 140 -8.68 -24.24 33.43
CA ASN A 140 -9.54 -23.04 33.38
C ASN A 140 -9.08 -21.84 34.22
N ALA A 141 -8.01 -21.97 34.98
CA ALA A 141 -7.51 -20.90 35.87
C ALA A 141 -6.47 -19.96 35.23
N ASP A 142 -5.84 -20.38 34.12
CA ASP A 142 -4.64 -19.70 33.60
C ASP A 142 -4.83 -18.99 32.24
N VAL A 143 -6.04 -18.95 31.65
CA VAL A 143 -6.21 -18.25 30.37
C VAL A 143 -6.38 -16.76 30.58
N GLN A 144 -5.26 -16.08 30.82
CA GLN A 144 -5.22 -14.60 30.91
C GLN A 144 -5.50 -13.96 29.55
N LEU A 145 -5.13 -14.62 28.46
CA LEU A 145 -5.31 -14.14 27.07
C LEU A 145 -6.24 -15.09 26.31
N GLU A 146 -7.44 -14.61 25.99
CA GLU A 146 -8.44 -15.38 25.27
C GLU A 146 -8.43 -15.03 23.77
N PRO A 147 -8.14 -15.98 22.84
CA PRO A 147 -8.12 -15.73 21.42
C PRO A 147 -9.54 -15.48 20.88
N VAL A 148 -9.69 -14.46 20.02
CA VAL A 148 -10.93 -14.07 19.38
C VAL A 148 -10.79 -14.22 17.86
N TYR A 149 -11.64 -15.05 17.27
CA TYR A 149 -11.65 -15.36 15.83
C TYR A 149 -12.73 -14.57 15.11
N ARG A 150 -12.52 -14.31 13.82
CA ARG A 150 -13.63 -13.88 12.95
C ARG A 150 -14.61 -15.04 12.83
N ILE A 151 -15.87 -14.80 13.07
CA ILE A 151 -16.95 -15.81 12.96
C ILE A 151 -18.08 -15.29 12.09
N LYS A 152 -18.86 -16.21 11.53
CA LYS A 152 -20.13 -15.94 10.85
C LYS A 152 -21.29 -16.54 11.63
N GLU A 153 -22.51 -16.16 11.26
CA GLU A 153 -23.72 -16.73 11.85
C GLU A 153 -23.75 -18.27 11.70
N GLY A 154 -23.99 -18.96 12.80
CA GLY A 154 -23.97 -20.43 12.86
C GLY A 154 -22.77 -21.03 13.62
N ILE A 155 -21.70 -20.29 13.89
CA ILE A 155 -20.55 -20.74 14.70
C ILE A 155 -20.31 -19.77 15.88
N LYS A 156 -20.07 -20.31 17.07
CA LYS A 156 -19.73 -19.54 18.28
C LYS A 156 -18.23 -19.57 18.55
N GLN A 157 -17.68 -18.52 19.18
CA GLN A 157 -16.26 -18.42 19.57
C GLN A 157 -15.75 -19.68 20.31
N LYS A 158 -16.51 -20.18 21.28
CA LYS A 158 -16.14 -21.39 22.00
C LYS A 158 -16.03 -22.61 21.07
N GLN A 159 -16.96 -22.76 20.13
CA GLN A 159 -16.95 -23.91 19.22
C GLN A 159 -15.74 -23.93 18.30
N ILE A 160 -15.39 -22.77 17.70
CA ILE A 160 -14.22 -22.72 16.83
C ILE A 160 -12.92 -22.96 17.60
N ARG A 161 -12.81 -22.46 18.85
CA ARG A 161 -11.68 -22.75 19.74
C ARG A 161 -11.54 -24.22 20.07
N ASP A 162 -12.64 -24.88 20.43
CA ASP A 162 -12.64 -26.31 20.77
C ASP A 162 -12.26 -27.16 19.54
N GLN A 163 -12.70 -26.76 18.33
CA GLN A 163 -12.37 -27.43 17.07
C GLN A 163 -10.89 -27.26 16.70
N ILE A 164 -10.35 -26.04 16.83
CA ILE A 164 -8.92 -25.78 16.60
C ILE A 164 -8.05 -26.55 17.58
N ARG A 165 -8.43 -26.58 18.88
CA ARG A 165 -7.70 -27.37 19.89
C ARG A 165 -7.68 -28.86 19.52
N GLN A 166 -8.78 -29.41 19.06
CA GLN A 166 -8.84 -30.79 18.58
C GLN A 166 -7.94 -30.98 17.36
N ALA A 167 -8.02 -30.09 16.38
CA ALA A 167 -7.22 -30.15 15.17
C ALA A 167 -5.71 -30.11 15.45
N LEU A 168 -5.26 -29.22 16.35
CA LEU A 168 -3.85 -29.10 16.76
C LEU A 168 -3.30 -30.37 17.39
N ASN A 169 -4.13 -31.14 18.13
CA ASN A 169 -3.68 -32.39 18.74
C ASN A 169 -3.52 -33.53 17.73
N ASP A 170 -4.19 -33.44 16.59
CA ASP A 170 -4.29 -34.53 15.62
C ASP A 170 -3.47 -34.28 14.34
N VAL A 171 -3.06 -33.02 14.09
CA VAL A 171 -2.27 -32.63 12.92
C VAL A 171 -0.77 -32.86 13.19
N THR A 172 -0.09 -33.46 12.24
CA THR A 172 1.39 -33.49 12.23
C THR A 172 1.92 -32.18 11.64
N ILE A 173 2.61 -31.40 12.45
CA ILE A 173 3.19 -30.12 12.05
C ILE A 173 4.64 -30.36 11.60
N HIS A 174 4.92 -30.10 10.32
CA HIS A 174 6.27 -30.13 9.76
C HIS A 174 6.86 -28.73 9.79
N GLU A 175 8.12 -28.64 10.21
CA GLU A 175 8.83 -27.36 10.23
C GLU A 175 9.01 -26.80 8.83
N TRP A 176 8.79 -25.48 8.69
CA TRP A 176 9.06 -24.76 7.45
C TRP A 176 10.44 -24.11 7.46
N LEU A 177 10.94 -23.72 8.65
CA LEU A 177 12.25 -23.12 8.82
C LEU A 177 13.26 -24.17 9.26
N THR A 178 14.47 -24.12 8.73
CA THR A 178 15.54 -24.99 9.20
C THR A 178 16.00 -24.62 10.61
N ASP A 179 16.63 -25.58 11.31
CA ASP A 179 17.21 -25.37 12.63
C ASP A 179 18.20 -24.20 12.61
N GLU A 180 19.02 -24.11 11.55
CA GLU A 180 20.02 -23.06 11.38
C GLU A 180 19.37 -21.65 11.33
N LEU A 181 18.31 -21.49 10.54
CA LEU A 181 17.57 -20.21 10.48
C LEU A 181 16.92 -19.88 11.83
N ARG A 182 16.34 -20.88 12.49
CA ARG A 182 15.70 -20.70 13.79
C ARG A 182 16.70 -20.28 14.87
N GLU A 183 17.87 -20.91 14.92
CA GLU A 183 18.94 -20.56 15.87
C GLU A 183 19.52 -19.16 15.56
N LYS A 184 19.81 -18.87 14.28
CA LYS A 184 20.36 -17.58 13.83
C LYS A 184 19.51 -16.40 14.26
N TYR A 185 18.18 -16.52 14.15
CA TYR A 185 17.24 -15.45 14.44
C TYR A 185 16.47 -15.63 15.77
N LYS A 186 16.80 -16.63 16.57
CA LYS A 186 16.13 -16.97 17.84
C LYS A 186 14.61 -17.09 17.66
N LEU A 187 14.21 -17.91 16.69
CA LEU A 187 12.83 -18.21 16.38
C LEU A 187 12.40 -19.52 17.05
N GLU A 188 11.13 -19.61 17.37
CA GLU A 188 10.53 -20.80 17.96
C GLU A 188 10.21 -21.87 16.90
N THR A 189 9.85 -23.08 17.32
CA THR A 189 9.33 -24.10 16.41
C THR A 189 7.94 -23.73 15.90
N LEU A 190 7.54 -24.22 14.74
CA LEU A 190 6.20 -23.99 14.19
C LEU A 190 5.12 -24.57 15.10
N ASP A 191 5.38 -25.75 15.69
CA ASP A 191 4.47 -26.36 16.66
C ASP A 191 4.26 -25.47 17.90
N PHE A 192 5.33 -25.00 18.54
CA PHE A 192 5.23 -24.04 19.64
C PHE A 192 4.45 -22.78 19.22
N THR A 193 4.76 -22.28 18.04
CA THR A 193 4.20 -21.05 17.51
C THR A 193 2.69 -21.15 17.32
N LEU A 194 2.21 -22.18 16.60
CA LEU A 194 0.78 -22.38 16.35
C LEU A 194 0.02 -22.68 17.64
N ASN A 195 0.55 -23.57 18.49
CA ASN A 195 -0.06 -23.85 19.78
C ASN A 195 -0.19 -22.59 20.65
N THR A 196 0.84 -21.74 20.68
CA THR A 196 0.84 -20.52 21.48
C THR A 196 -0.08 -19.44 20.89
N LEU A 197 -0.14 -19.28 19.57
CA LEU A 197 -1.07 -18.33 18.93
C LEU A 197 -2.53 -18.70 19.20
N HIS A 198 -2.87 -19.99 19.28
CA HIS A 198 -4.22 -20.46 19.58
C HIS A 198 -4.50 -20.56 21.09
N HIS A 199 -3.47 -20.83 21.90
CA HIS A 199 -3.58 -21.05 23.34
C HIS A 199 -2.43 -20.38 24.10
N PRO A 200 -2.37 -19.03 24.13
CA PRO A 200 -1.28 -18.31 24.79
C PRO A 200 -1.32 -18.53 26.30
N LYS A 201 -0.19 -18.96 26.87
CA LYS A 201 -0.03 -19.13 28.30
C LYS A 201 0.45 -17.84 29.00
N SER A 202 1.26 -17.05 28.30
CA SER A 202 1.78 -15.77 28.76
C SER A 202 1.82 -14.74 27.64
N LYS A 203 1.92 -13.44 27.98
CA LYS A 203 2.14 -12.37 26.99
C LYS A 203 3.50 -12.51 26.32
N GLU A 204 4.50 -12.95 27.05
CA GLU A 204 5.86 -13.13 26.53
C GLU A 204 5.91 -14.24 25.48
N ASP A 205 5.31 -15.41 25.76
CA ASP A 205 5.21 -16.50 24.80
C ASP A 205 4.44 -16.06 23.54
N LEU A 206 3.34 -15.32 23.71
CA LEU A 206 2.55 -14.81 22.60
C LEU A 206 3.38 -13.87 21.71
N LEU A 207 4.19 -12.98 22.29
CA LEU A 207 5.07 -12.09 21.53
C LEU A 207 6.13 -12.88 20.76
N ARG A 208 6.73 -13.91 21.38
CA ARG A 208 7.71 -14.80 20.71
C ARG A 208 7.06 -15.55 19.55
N ALA A 209 5.88 -16.13 19.77
CA ALA A 209 5.13 -16.82 18.72
C ALA A 209 4.73 -15.89 17.58
N ARG A 210 4.23 -14.68 17.88
CA ARG A 210 3.91 -13.67 16.85
C ARG A 210 5.13 -13.29 16.02
N ARG A 211 6.28 -13.05 16.67
CA ARG A 211 7.53 -12.73 15.99
C ARG A 211 7.96 -13.84 15.05
N THR A 212 7.91 -15.10 15.52
CA THR A 212 8.26 -16.26 14.69
C THR A 212 7.32 -16.42 13.51
N TYR A 213 6.01 -16.30 13.73
CA TYR A 213 5.04 -16.46 12.64
C TYR A 213 5.14 -15.32 11.63
N ALA A 214 5.32 -14.07 12.07
CA ALA A 214 5.52 -12.93 11.19
C ALA A 214 6.77 -13.10 10.31
N PHE A 215 7.90 -13.55 10.90
CA PHE A 215 9.10 -13.88 10.12
C PHE A 215 8.82 -14.98 9.10
N THR A 216 8.11 -16.02 9.50
CA THR A 216 7.78 -17.15 8.62
C THR A 216 6.90 -16.72 7.46
N GLU A 217 5.87 -15.90 7.68
CA GLU A 217 5.03 -15.34 6.61
C GLU A 217 5.85 -14.53 5.61
N LEU A 218 6.70 -13.63 6.10
CA LEU A 218 7.54 -12.78 5.26
C LEU A 218 8.58 -13.61 4.49
N PHE A 219 9.20 -14.58 5.14
CA PHE A 219 10.18 -15.47 4.51
C PHE A 219 9.56 -16.34 3.41
N LEU A 220 8.39 -16.93 3.65
CA LEU A 220 7.66 -17.73 2.66
C LEU A 220 7.22 -16.86 1.46
N PHE A 221 6.79 -15.65 1.73
CA PHE A 221 6.45 -14.69 0.69
C PHE A 221 7.66 -14.34 -0.18
N GLU A 222 8.77 -13.94 0.44
CA GLU A 222 10.00 -13.59 -0.29
C GLU A 222 10.60 -14.81 -1.02
N LEU A 223 10.57 -15.99 -0.41
CA LEU A 223 11.02 -17.21 -1.03
C LEU A 223 10.23 -17.54 -2.31
N ARG A 224 8.90 -17.39 -2.25
CA ARG A 224 8.03 -17.55 -3.40
C ARG A 224 8.38 -16.53 -4.50
N MET A 225 8.59 -15.26 -4.13
CA MET A 225 8.94 -14.20 -5.09
C MET A 225 10.30 -14.47 -5.75
N GLN A 226 11.33 -14.86 -4.97
CA GLN A 226 12.65 -15.21 -5.49
C GLN A 226 12.60 -16.44 -6.39
N TRP A 227 11.74 -17.40 -6.09
CA TRP A 227 11.58 -18.57 -6.94
C TRP A 227 10.90 -18.25 -8.26
N LEU A 228 9.79 -17.47 -8.24
CA LEU A 228 9.13 -16.99 -9.46
C LEU A 228 10.13 -16.23 -10.36
N ASN A 229 10.90 -15.31 -9.78
CA ASN A 229 11.96 -14.59 -10.50
C ASN A 229 12.97 -15.53 -11.14
N ARG A 230 13.36 -16.60 -10.44
CA ARG A 230 14.29 -17.58 -11.02
C ARG A 230 13.67 -18.36 -12.17
N LEU A 231 12.39 -18.77 -12.04
CA LEU A 231 11.66 -19.46 -13.11
C LEU A 231 11.52 -18.59 -14.34
N GLU A 232 11.15 -17.33 -14.19
CA GLU A 232 11.05 -16.38 -15.31
C GLU A 232 12.42 -16.12 -15.96
N LYS A 233 13.48 -15.97 -15.15
CA LYS A 233 14.84 -15.78 -15.65
C LYS A 233 15.42 -17.04 -16.32
N SER A 234 14.93 -18.24 -15.98
CA SER A 234 15.40 -19.51 -16.54
C SER A 234 14.62 -19.97 -17.76
N SER A 235 13.46 -19.39 -18.04
CA SER A 235 12.53 -19.94 -19.01
C SER A 235 12.79 -19.49 -20.45
N ASP A 236 13.64 -18.47 -20.74
CA ASP A 236 13.72 -17.98 -22.10
C ASP A 236 15.02 -17.35 -22.58
N GLU A 237 15.27 -17.59 -23.86
CA GLU A 237 16.13 -16.94 -24.81
C GLU A 237 15.96 -15.41 -24.79
N ALA A 238 16.58 -14.71 -23.78
CA ALA A 238 16.64 -13.27 -23.80
C ALA A 238 17.54 -12.78 -24.92
N ILE A 239 17.13 -11.70 -25.58
CA ILE A 239 17.96 -11.06 -26.60
C ILE A 239 19.01 -10.21 -25.89
N GLU A 240 20.28 -10.59 -26.00
CA GLU A 240 21.39 -9.74 -25.61
C GLU A 240 21.43 -8.52 -26.55
N ILE A 241 21.30 -7.32 -26.01
CA ILE A 241 21.29 -6.08 -26.76
C ILE A 241 22.74 -5.58 -26.92
N ASP A 242 23.31 -5.79 -28.09
CA ASP A 242 24.65 -5.30 -28.44
C ASP A 242 24.56 -3.90 -29.04
N TYR A 243 24.52 -2.89 -28.16
CA TYR A 243 24.45 -1.48 -28.54
C TYR A 243 25.83 -0.84 -28.69
N ASP A 244 25.92 0.17 -29.57
CA ASP A 244 27.12 0.96 -29.83
C ASP A 244 27.38 1.97 -28.70
N LEU A 245 28.32 1.63 -27.80
CA LEU A 245 28.66 2.44 -26.64
C LEU A 245 29.19 3.83 -27.00
N ASP A 246 29.94 3.96 -28.13
CA ASP A 246 30.55 5.23 -28.52
C ASP A 246 29.49 6.20 -29.07
N GLN A 247 28.51 5.69 -29.82
CA GLN A 247 27.36 6.48 -30.25
C GLN A 247 26.53 6.93 -29.07
N VAL A 248 26.29 6.05 -28.07
CA VAL A 248 25.54 6.39 -26.84
C VAL A 248 26.30 7.47 -26.03
N LYS A 249 27.61 7.36 -25.84
CA LYS A 249 28.41 8.40 -25.18
C LYS A 249 28.31 9.73 -25.93
N SER A 250 28.46 9.70 -27.25
CA SER A 250 28.32 10.90 -28.09
C SER A 250 26.93 11.55 -27.98
N PHE A 251 25.89 10.75 -27.79
CA PHE A 251 24.55 11.26 -27.51
C PHE A 251 24.48 11.92 -26.14
N ILE A 252 25.02 11.28 -25.10
CA ILE A 252 25.06 11.84 -23.73
C ILE A 252 25.83 13.16 -23.68
N ASP A 253 26.97 13.25 -24.38
CA ASP A 253 27.81 14.46 -24.44
C ASP A 253 27.12 15.65 -25.14
N ARG A 254 26.13 15.39 -26.00
CA ARG A 254 25.32 16.43 -26.68
C ARG A 254 24.13 16.92 -25.88
N LEU A 255 23.83 16.29 -24.73
CA LEU A 255 22.72 16.75 -23.88
C LEU A 255 23.01 18.18 -23.37
N PRO A 256 22.00 19.05 -23.26
CA PRO A 256 22.18 20.44 -22.82
C PRO A 256 22.46 20.57 -21.31
N PHE A 257 22.68 19.47 -20.61
CA PHE A 257 22.98 19.39 -19.17
C PHE A 257 23.82 18.16 -18.84
N GLU A 258 24.49 18.19 -17.71
CA GLU A 258 25.21 17.04 -17.16
C GLU A 258 24.27 16.11 -16.40
N LEU A 259 24.48 14.79 -16.57
CA LEU A 259 23.77 13.78 -15.78
C LEU A 259 24.26 13.80 -14.33
N THR A 260 23.33 13.64 -13.39
CA THR A 260 23.66 13.39 -11.97
C THR A 260 24.27 12.00 -11.80
N GLU A 261 25.00 11.79 -10.70
CA GLU A 261 25.56 10.47 -10.39
C GLU A 261 24.48 9.39 -10.24
N ALA A 262 23.32 9.74 -9.67
CA ALA A 262 22.19 8.81 -9.56
C ALA A 262 21.61 8.43 -10.94
N GLN A 263 21.53 9.37 -11.88
CA GLN A 263 21.11 9.08 -13.26
C GLN A 263 22.13 8.18 -13.97
N LYS A 264 23.44 8.46 -13.84
CA LYS A 264 24.50 7.62 -14.40
C LYS A 264 24.46 6.20 -13.82
N SER A 265 24.27 6.05 -12.51
CA SER A 265 24.10 4.74 -11.86
C SER A 265 22.92 3.98 -12.43
N SER A 266 21.76 4.63 -12.55
CA SER A 266 20.55 4.02 -13.10
C SER A 266 20.73 3.58 -14.57
N VAL A 267 21.39 4.40 -15.40
CA VAL A 267 21.72 4.03 -16.79
C VAL A 267 22.63 2.80 -16.80
N ASN A 268 23.67 2.77 -15.96
CA ASN A 268 24.60 1.64 -15.90
C ASN A 268 23.93 0.35 -15.42
N GLU A 269 22.99 0.44 -14.48
CA GLU A 269 22.19 -0.69 -14.00
C GLU A 269 21.32 -1.26 -15.14
N ILE A 270 20.60 -0.40 -15.87
CA ILE A 270 19.77 -0.78 -17.01
C ILE A 270 20.63 -1.37 -18.13
N PHE A 271 21.77 -0.78 -18.42
CA PHE A 271 22.68 -1.26 -19.46
C PHE A 271 23.29 -2.63 -19.14
N ARG A 272 23.52 -2.92 -17.84
CA ARG A 272 23.95 -4.25 -17.40
C ARG A 272 22.86 -5.29 -17.66
N ASP A 273 21.60 -4.94 -17.37
CA ASP A 273 20.48 -5.84 -17.65
C ASP A 273 20.28 -6.08 -19.15
N LEU A 274 20.37 -5.03 -19.98
CA LEU A 274 20.24 -5.15 -21.44
C LEU A 274 21.30 -6.04 -22.08
N LYS A 275 22.48 -6.14 -21.46
CA LYS A 275 23.58 -7.04 -21.89
C LYS A 275 23.50 -8.43 -21.28
N ALA A 276 22.67 -8.64 -20.29
CA ALA A 276 22.52 -9.95 -19.65
C ALA A 276 21.66 -10.88 -20.53
N PRO A 277 21.92 -12.19 -20.51
CA PRO A 277 21.10 -13.18 -21.22
C PRO A 277 19.77 -13.45 -20.51
N ILE A 278 19.18 -12.43 -19.92
CA ILE A 278 17.92 -12.46 -19.18
C ILE A 278 17.09 -11.23 -19.56
N ARG A 279 15.77 -11.41 -19.59
CA ARG A 279 14.85 -10.30 -19.88
C ARG A 279 14.89 -9.28 -18.76
N MET A 280 15.14 -8.01 -19.09
CA MET A 280 15.08 -6.93 -18.11
C MET A 280 13.62 -6.66 -17.70
N HIS A 281 13.39 -6.66 -16.40
CA HIS A 281 12.14 -6.24 -15.77
C HIS A 281 12.46 -5.29 -14.64
N ARG A 282 12.48 -3.97 -14.91
CA ARG A 282 13.04 -2.98 -13.99
C ARG A 282 12.09 -1.82 -13.72
N LEU A 283 12.02 -1.39 -12.45
CA LEU A 283 11.36 -0.17 -12.02
C LEU A 283 12.38 0.95 -11.83
N LEU A 284 12.23 2.04 -12.58
CA LEU A 284 12.95 3.28 -12.40
C LEU A 284 12.10 4.27 -11.60
N GLN A 285 12.45 4.48 -10.36
CA GLN A 285 11.74 5.41 -9.48
C GLN A 285 12.56 6.65 -9.18
N GLY A 286 11.87 7.74 -8.94
CA GLY A 286 12.50 9.01 -8.57
C GLY A 286 11.48 10.11 -8.48
N ASP A 287 11.80 11.15 -7.76
CA ASP A 287 10.92 12.29 -7.54
C ASP A 287 10.50 12.98 -8.84
N VAL A 288 9.46 13.81 -8.80
CA VAL A 288 9.05 14.63 -9.94
C VAL A 288 10.21 15.54 -10.37
N GLY A 289 10.58 15.42 -11.65
CA GLY A 289 11.70 16.18 -12.23
C GLY A 289 13.09 15.67 -11.86
N SER A 290 13.24 14.43 -11.37
CA SER A 290 14.54 13.76 -11.17
C SER A 290 15.24 13.38 -12.48
N GLY A 291 14.56 13.50 -13.63
CA GLY A 291 15.11 13.19 -14.96
C GLY A 291 14.95 11.75 -15.40
N LYS A 292 13.93 11.03 -14.94
CA LYS A 292 13.58 9.67 -15.40
C LYS A 292 13.46 9.58 -16.91
N THR A 293 12.80 10.56 -17.55
CA THR A 293 12.64 10.62 -19.01
C THR A 293 13.97 10.69 -19.75
N VAL A 294 14.98 11.35 -19.19
CA VAL A 294 16.33 11.41 -19.78
C VAL A 294 17.01 10.05 -19.72
N VAL A 295 16.92 9.34 -18.60
CA VAL A 295 17.43 7.96 -18.47
C VAL A 295 16.74 7.05 -19.49
N ALA A 296 15.41 7.15 -19.62
CA ALA A 296 14.64 6.41 -20.63
C ALA A 296 15.10 6.76 -22.05
N ALA A 297 15.33 8.03 -22.38
CA ALA A 297 15.83 8.46 -23.68
C ALA A 297 17.19 7.86 -24.03
N ILE A 298 18.12 7.83 -23.05
CA ILE A 298 19.45 7.20 -23.25
C ILE A 298 19.28 5.70 -23.55
N CYS A 299 18.39 5.01 -22.85
CA CYS A 299 18.10 3.60 -23.10
C CYS A 299 17.45 3.38 -24.48
N MET A 300 16.47 4.19 -24.88
CA MET A 300 15.87 4.13 -26.22
C MET A 300 16.92 4.33 -27.33
N TYR A 301 17.82 5.30 -27.13
CA TYR A 301 18.88 5.57 -28.07
C TYR A 301 19.86 4.37 -28.21
N ALA A 302 20.19 3.75 -27.08
CA ALA A 302 21.02 2.54 -27.09
C ALA A 302 20.35 1.40 -27.89
N LEU A 303 19.05 1.15 -27.69
CA LEU A 303 18.29 0.15 -28.45
C LEU A 303 18.30 0.43 -29.97
N LYS A 304 18.13 1.72 -30.33
CA LYS A 304 18.19 2.14 -31.75
C LYS A 304 19.55 1.82 -32.38
N THR A 305 20.68 2.03 -31.64
CA THR A 305 22.02 1.69 -32.16
C THR A 305 22.22 0.19 -32.39
N ALA A 306 21.44 -0.65 -31.69
CA ALA A 306 21.39 -2.10 -31.84
C ALA A 306 20.35 -2.58 -32.90
N GLY A 307 19.63 -1.64 -33.55
CA GLY A 307 18.62 -1.98 -34.55
C GLY A 307 17.26 -2.38 -34.01
N TYR A 308 16.96 -2.03 -32.73
CA TYR A 308 15.68 -2.28 -32.08
C TYR A 308 14.82 -1.04 -31.95
N GLN A 309 13.51 -1.25 -32.02
CA GLN A 309 12.52 -0.21 -31.75
C GLN A 309 12.20 -0.13 -30.24
N SER A 310 11.69 1.04 -29.82
CA SER A 310 11.23 1.28 -28.45
C SER A 310 9.77 1.76 -28.43
N ALA A 311 9.04 1.39 -27.38
CA ALA A 311 7.68 1.89 -27.13
C ALA A 311 7.64 2.63 -25.79
N LEU A 312 6.98 3.81 -25.75
CA LEU A 312 6.70 4.53 -24.50
C LEU A 312 5.19 4.68 -24.32
N MET A 313 4.66 4.01 -23.32
CA MET A 313 3.24 4.09 -22.96
C MET A 313 3.04 5.05 -21.79
N VAL A 314 2.08 5.95 -21.95
CA VAL A 314 1.70 6.95 -20.94
C VAL A 314 0.18 6.97 -20.74
N PRO A 315 -0.34 7.43 -19.57
CA PRO A 315 -1.75 7.30 -19.24
C PRO A 315 -2.69 8.24 -20.02
N THR A 316 -2.19 9.35 -20.55
CA THR A 316 -3.04 10.36 -21.21
C THR A 316 -2.42 10.89 -22.51
N GLU A 317 -3.27 11.42 -23.42
CA GLU A 317 -2.82 11.96 -24.70
C GLU A 317 -1.92 13.18 -24.53
N ILE A 318 -2.26 14.08 -23.58
CA ILE A 318 -1.43 15.26 -23.28
C ILE A 318 -0.02 14.88 -22.84
N LEU A 319 0.10 13.85 -21.98
CA LEU A 319 1.41 13.33 -21.60
C LEU A 319 2.17 12.71 -22.77
N ALA A 320 1.46 12.01 -23.67
CA ALA A 320 2.06 11.44 -24.86
C ALA A 320 2.63 12.52 -25.77
N GLU A 321 1.89 13.60 -25.99
CA GLU A 321 2.33 14.77 -26.75
C GLU A 321 3.55 15.45 -26.11
N GLN A 322 3.53 15.69 -24.80
CA GLN A 322 4.66 16.30 -24.08
C GLN A 322 5.94 15.43 -24.11
N HIS A 323 5.78 14.11 -23.93
CA HIS A 323 6.92 13.21 -24.07
C HIS A 323 7.44 13.18 -25.50
N ALA A 324 6.55 13.19 -26.51
CA ALA A 324 6.95 13.23 -27.91
C ALA A 324 7.74 14.49 -28.22
N GLU A 325 7.25 15.67 -27.85
CA GLU A 325 7.96 16.94 -28.03
C GLU A 325 9.32 16.96 -27.33
N SER A 326 9.36 16.50 -26.08
CA SER A 326 10.59 16.48 -25.29
C SER A 326 11.62 15.52 -25.87
N LEU A 327 11.19 14.32 -26.29
CA LEU A 327 12.09 13.32 -26.87
C LEU A 327 12.52 13.70 -28.28
N MET A 328 11.65 14.27 -29.13
CA MET A 328 12.02 14.83 -30.42
C MET A 328 13.08 15.93 -30.29
N ALA A 329 12.94 16.81 -29.28
CA ALA A 329 13.92 17.86 -29.00
C ALA A 329 15.28 17.29 -28.52
N LEU A 330 15.28 16.19 -27.75
CA LEU A 330 16.51 15.55 -27.28
C LEU A 330 17.21 14.77 -28.38
N PHE A 331 16.49 14.07 -29.22
CA PHE A 331 17.04 13.21 -30.26
C PHE A 331 17.41 14.00 -31.53
N GLY A 332 16.69 15.09 -31.84
CA GLY A 332 16.83 15.80 -33.11
C GLY A 332 16.64 14.83 -34.29
N ASP A 333 17.52 14.92 -35.29
CA ASP A 333 17.47 14.04 -36.49
C ASP A 333 18.08 12.65 -36.25
N SER A 334 18.54 12.37 -35.02
CA SER A 334 19.23 11.10 -34.77
C SER A 334 18.29 9.92 -34.49
N MET A 335 16.99 10.16 -34.31
CA MET A 335 16.00 9.11 -34.03
C MET A 335 14.60 9.53 -34.50
N ASN A 336 13.90 8.62 -35.19
CA ASN A 336 12.55 8.85 -35.68
C ASN A 336 11.51 8.53 -34.59
N VAL A 337 10.91 9.56 -34.01
CA VAL A 337 9.88 9.45 -32.98
C VAL A 337 8.50 9.68 -33.59
N ALA A 338 7.55 8.80 -33.27
CA ALA A 338 6.16 8.94 -33.69
C ALA A 338 5.19 8.92 -32.50
N LEU A 339 4.02 9.57 -32.69
CA LEU A 339 2.99 9.66 -31.67
C LEU A 339 1.71 8.93 -32.14
N LEU A 340 1.21 7.99 -31.33
CA LEU A 340 -0.03 7.26 -31.59
C LEU A 340 -0.99 7.43 -30.39
N THR A 341 -2.03 8.24 -30.60
CA THR A 341 -3.11 8.46 -29.64
C THR A 341 -4.48 8.15 -30.28
N GLY A 342 -5.56 8.19 -29.50
CA GLY A 342 -6.92 8.01 -30.01
C GLY A 342 -7.36 9.07 -31.04
N SER A 343 -6.70 10.23 -31.04
CA SER A 343 -6.92 11.30 -32.02
C SER A 343 -6.34 10.99 -33.40
N VAL A 344 -5.34 10.10 -33.51
CA VAL A 344 -4.72 9.70 -34.79
C VAL A 344 -5.61 8.67 -35.50
N LYS A 345 -6.34 9.09 -36.54
CA LYS A 345 -7.33 8.27 -37.27
C LYS A 345 -7.11 8.24 -38.77
N GLY A 346 -7.75 7.28 -39.44
CA GLY A 346 -7.86 7.21 -40.88
C GLY A 346 -6.50 7.01 -41.58
N LYS A 347 -6.26 7.79 -42.64
CA LYS A 347 -5.07 7.67 -43.48
C LYS A 347 -3.76 7.91 -42.72
N LYS A 348 -3.76 8.85 -41.77
CA LYS A 348 -2.57 9.14 -40.94
C LYS A 348 -2.17 7.93 -40.10
N ARG A 349 -3.16 7.29 -39.46
CA ARG A 349 -2.93 6.08 -38.66
C ARG A 349 -2.34 4.96 -39.52
N LYS A 350 -2.91 4.72 -40.72
CA LYS A 350 -2.45 3.67 -41.61
C LYS A 350 -0.98 3.86 -42.01
N ILE A 351 -0.60 5.06 -42.45
CA ILE A 351 0.78 5.40 -42.80
C ILE A 351 1.73 5.18 -41.63
N LEU A 352 1.33 5.62 -40.42
CA LEU A 352 2.13 5.45 -39.21
C LEU A 352 2.35 3.96 -38.89
N LEU A 353 1.30 3.14 -38.96
CA LEU A 353 1.43 1.68 -38.72
C LEU A 353 2.30 0.98 -39.77
N GLU A 354 2.19 1.36 -41.05
CA GLU A 354 3.06 0.88 -42.12
C GLU A 354 4.54 1.26 -41.87
N GLN A 355 4.81 2.48 -41.40
CA GLN A 355 6.14 2.95 -41.02
C GLN A 355 6.71 2.25 -39.78
N LEU A 356 5.85 1.86 -38.85
CA LEU A 356 6.23 1.09 -37.66
C LEU A 356 6.63 -0.34 -38.05
N GLU A 357 5.81 -0.99 -38.84
CA GLU A 357 6.01 -2.38 -39.30
C GLU A 357 7.24 -2.54 -40.18
N ASN A 358 7.57 -1.53 -41.00
CA ASN A 358 8.77 -1.56 -41.85
C ASN A 358 10.06 -1.07 -41.17
N GLY A 359 9.99 -0.69 -39.85
CA GLY A 359 11.15 -0.27 -39.08
C GLY A 359 11.62 1.18 -39.30
N THR A 360 10.84 2.02 -40.00
CA THR A 360 11.20 3.44 -40.21
C THR A 360 11.07 4.26 -38.93
N ILE A 361 10.15 3.88 -38.04
CA ILE A 361 9.96 4.51 -36.74
C ILE A 361 10.84 3.79 -35.72
N ASP A 362 11.72 4.54 -35.04
CA ASP A 362 12.61 4.02 -33.99
C ASP A 362 11.92 4.00 -32.61
N CYS A 363 11.06 5.00 -32.33
CA CYS A 363 10.33 5.11 -31.06
C CYS A 363 8.87 5.46 -31.30
N LEU A 364 7.97 4.68 -30.73
CA LEU A 364 6.53 4.93 -30.75
C LEU A 364 6.07 5.34 -29.36
N ILE A 365 5.48 6.54 -29.22
CA ILE A 365 4.92 7.06 -27.99
C ILE A 365 3.40 7.06 -28.12
N GLY A 366 2.70 6.66 -27.05
CA GLY A 366 1.24 6.72 -27.08
C GLY A 366 0.60 6.31 -25.77
N THR A 367 -0.73 6.21 -25.83
CA THR A 367 -1.57 5.76 -24.72
C THR A 367 -1.89 4.27 -24.85
N HIS A 368 -2.99 3.81 -24.27
CA HIS A 368 -3.53 2.45 -24.47
C HIS A 368 -3.71 2.06 -25.96
N ALA A 369 -3.64 3.00 -26.91
CA ALA A 369 -3.65 2.72 -28.33
C ALA A 369 -2.47 1.82 -28.78
N LEU A 370 -1.35 1.81 -28.05
CA LEU A 370 -0.19 0.95 -28.31
C LEU A 370 -0.47 -0.55 -28.12
N ILE A 371 -1.48 -0.89 -27.29
CA ILE A 371 -1.82 -2.27 -26.93
C ILE A 371 -2.73 -2.92 -28.00
N GLN A 372 -3.34 -2.12 -28.90
CA GLN A 372 -4.30 -2.62 -29.90
C GLN A 372 -3.64 -3.63 -30.87
N ASP A 373 -4.37 -4.64 -31.28
CA ASP A 373 -3.86 -5.76 -32.08
C ASP A 373 -3.28 -5.34 -33.43
N ASP A 374 -3.75 -4.25 -34.00
CA ASP A 374 -3.27 -3.70 -35.29
C ASP A 374 -1.92 -2.97 -35.18
N VAL A 375 -1.39 -2.76 -33.98
CA VAL A 375 -0.07 -2.15 -33.77
C VAL A 375 0.99 -3.23 -33.75
N ILE A 376 1.70 -3.38 -34.89
CA ILE A 376 2.75 -4.38 -35.09
C ILE A 376 4.09 -3.67 -35.21
N PHE A 377 5.03 -4.02 -34.34
CA PHE A 377 6.42 -3.53 -34.44
C PHE A 377 7.26 -4.41 -35.36
N HIS A 378 8.23 -3.80 -36.02
CA HIS A 378 9.22 -4.55 -36.79
C HIS A 378 10.13 -5.38 -35.89
N ASN A 379 10.72 -4.73 -34.88
CA ASN A 379 11.64 -5.37 -33.94
C ASN A 379 11.67 -4.59 -32.61
N VAL A 380 10.66 -4.76 -31.74
CA VAL A 380 10.63 -4.07 -30.47
C VAL A 380 11.57 -4.72 -29.45
N GLY A 381 12.52 -3.96 -28.90
CA GLY A 381 13.48 -4.41 -27.88
C GLY A 381 13.25 -3.84 -26.49
N LEU A 382 12.52 -2.71 -26.38
CA LEU A 382 12.25 -2.05 -25.09
C LEU A 382 10.86 -1.45 -25.06
N VAL A 383 10.13 -1.79 -24.01
CA VAL A 383 8.85 -1.16 -23.67
C VAL A 383 9.02 -0.37 -22.38
N ILE A 384 8.63 0.90 -22.40
CA ILE A 384 8.66 1.79 -21.25
C ILE A 384 7.24 2.18 -20.89
N THR A 385 6.89 2.11 -19.60
CA THR A 385 5.58 2.55 -19.09
C THR A 385 5.80 3.63 -18.06
N ASP A 386 5.25 4.82 -18.26
CA ASP A 386 5.29 5.90 -17.28
C ASP A 386 4.02 5.90 -16.42
N GLU A 387 4.18 6.22 -15.11
CA GLU A 387 3.10 6.20 -14.11
C GLU A 387 2.39 4.83 -14.02
N GLN A 388 3.16 3.77 -13.82
CA GLN A 388 2.72 2.37 -13.80
C GLN A 388 1.42 2.11 -12.99
N HIS A 389 1.25 2.78 -11.85
CA HIS A 389 0.10 2.60 -10.95
C HIS A 389 -1.26 2.97 -11.58
N ARG A 390 -1.28 3.62 -12.74
CA ARG A 390 -2.49 4.01 -13.49
C ARG A 390 -2.92 2.97 -14.53
N PHE A 391 -2.13 1.92 -14.73
CA PHE A 391 -2.46 0.86 -15.69
C PHE A 391 -2.93 -0.41 -14.98
N GLY A 392 -4.01 -1.00 -15.47
CA GLY A 392 -4.51 -2.29 -14.98
C GLY A 392 -3.54 -3.46 -15.28
N VAL A 393 -3.65 -4.54 -14.50
CA VAL A 393 -2.81 -5.74 -14.65
C VAL A 393 -2.87 -6.30 -16.06
N ASN A 394 -4.07 -6.40 -16.64
CA ASN A 394 -4.29 -6.91 -18.00
C ASN A 394 -3.61 -6.04 -19.08
N GLN A 395 -3.56 -4.73 -18.91
CA GLN A 395 -2.91 -3.83 -19.86
C GLN A 395 -1.39 -4.00 -19.87
N ARG A 396 -0.81 -4.25 -18.70
CA ARG A 396 0.62 -4.53 -18.53
C ARG A 396 0.99 -5.86 -19.18
N GLN A 397 0.17 -6.87 -19.04
CA GLN A 397 0.37 -8.19 -19.65
C GLN A 397 0.29 -8.12 -21.19
N LEU A 398 -0.74 -7.48 -21.74
CA LEU A 398 -0.89 -7.29 -23.19
C LEU A 398 0.29 -6.54 -23.82
N LEU A 399 0.88 -5.59 -23.10
CA LEU A 399 2.06 -4.88 -23.59
C LEU A 399 3.32 -5.77 -23.59
N ARG A 400 3.44 -6.67 -22.60
CA ARG A 400 4.51 -7.71 -22.58
C ARG A 400 4.40 -8.67 -23.78
N GLU A 401 3.18 -9.00 -24.18
CA GLU A 401 2.90 -9.96 -25.26
C GLU A 401 3.15 -9.38 -26.68
N LYS A 402 3.28 -8.04 -26.83
CA LYS A 402 3.59 -7.37 -28.11
C LYS A 402 4.98 -7.71 -28.68
N GLY A 403 5.89 -8.19 -27.82
CA GLY A 403 7.18 -8.74 -28.25
C GLY A 403 7.53 -9.90 -27.33
N ALA A 404 7.63 -11.10 -27.88
CA ALA A 404 7.89 -12.34 -27.13
C ALA A 404 9.13 -12.29 -26.23
N MET A 405 10.04 -11.31 -26.45
CA MET A 405 11.31 -11.17 -25.72
C MET A 405 11.66 -9.74 -25.32
N THR A 406 10.67 -8.88 -25.11
CA THR A 406 10.87 -7.44 -24.92
C THR A 406 11.31 -7.10 -23.50
N ASN A 407 12.36 -6.30 -23.37
CA ASN A 407 12.76 -5.68 -22.12
C ASN A 407 11.71 -4.67 -21.63
N VAL A 408 11.43 -4.62 -20.34
CA VAL A 408 10.41 -3.72 -19.78
C VAL A 408 11.03 -2.80 -18.72
N LEU A 409 10.79 -1.50 -18.88
CA LEU A 409 11.18 -0.47 -17.94
C LEU A 409 9.93 0.27 -17.46
N PHE A 410 9.60 0.12 -16.19
CA PHE A 410 8.54 0.89 -15.54
C PHE A 410 9.11 2.17 -14.94
N MET A 411 8.39 3.27 -15.06
CA MET A 411 8.74 4.52 -14.42
C MET A 411 7.63 4.96 -13.46
N THR A 412 8.03 5.54 -12.33
CA THR A 412 7.09 6.15 -11.38
C THR A 412 7.65 7.43 -10.78
N ALA A 413 6.80 8.46 -10.66
CA ALA A 413 7.11 9.70 -9.97
C ALA A 413 6.76 9.67 -8.48
N THR A 414 6.10 8.62 -8.01
CA THR A 414 5.91 8.34 -6.58
C THR A 414 7.04 7.45 -6.12
N PRO A 415 8.01 7.97 -5.35
CA PRO A 415 8.99 7.11 -4.73
C PRO A 415 8.30 6.12 -3.81
N ILE A 416 8.62 4.85 -3.96
CA ILE A 416 8.20 3.79 -3.05
C ILE A 416 9.44 3.41 -2.25
N PRO A 417 9.37 3.22 -0.92
CA PRO A 417 10.49 2.71 -0.17
C PRO A 417 11.08 1.48 -0.87
N ARG A 418 12.41 1.49 -1.12
CA ARG A 418 13.07 0.51 -2.00
C ARG A 418 12.74 -0.92 -1.63
N THR A 419 12.73 -1.22 -0.36
CA THR A 419 12.46 -2.56 0.17
C THR A 419 11.03 -2.99 -0.11
N LEU A 420 10.09 -2.08 0.11
CA LEU A 420 8.70 -2.33 -0.19
C LEU A 420 8.46 -2.46 -1.70
N ALA A 421 9.15 -1.66 -2.52
CA ALA A 421 9.09 -1.80 -3.97
C ALA A 421 9.58 -3.18 -4.43
N ILE A 422 10.70 -3.66 -3.89
CA ILE A 422 11.24 -4.98 -4.21
C ILE A 422 10.29 -6.10 -3.72
N SER A 423 9.74 -5.99 -2.52
CA SER A 423 8.85 -7.01 -1.97
C SER A 423 7.49 -7.07 -2.66
N VAL A 424 6.95 -5.91 -3.06
CA VAL A 424 5.63 -5.83 -3.72
C VAL A 424 5.71 -6.18 -5.20
N PHE A 425 6.78 -5.74 -5.84
CA PHE A 425 7.03 -5.97 -7.26
C PHE A 425 8.09 -7.04 -7.48
N GLY A 426 8.26 -7.98 -6.57
CA GLY A 426 9.32 -8.99 -6.45
C GLY A 426 9.92 -9.55 -7.74
N GLU A 427 9.24 -9.40 -8.85
CA GLU A 427 9.71 -9.72 -10.20
C GLU A 427 10.55 -8.60 -10.83
N MET A 428 10.67 -7.42 -10.19
CA MET A 428 11.34 -6.25 -10.77
C MET A 428 12.59 -5.86 -10.01
N ASP A 429 13.67 -5.61 -10.75
CA ASP A 429 14.81 -4.89 -10.22
C ASP A 429 14.49 -3.40 -10.05
N VAL A 430 15.04 -2.74 -9.05
CA VAL A 430 14.70 -1.35 -8.72
C VAL A 430 15.91 -0.43 -8.83
N SER A 431 15.80 0.60 -9.68
CA SER A 431 16.74 1.74 -9.75
C SER A 431 16.10 3.00 -9.19
N SER A 432 16.83 3.74 -8.36
CA SER A 432 16.30 4.92 -7.66
C SER A 432 17.12 6.17 -7.96
N ILE A 433 16.48 7.21 -8.50
CA ILE A 433 17.10 8.53 -8.71
C ILE A 433 16.74 9.43 -7.54
N LYS A 434 17.61 9.45 -6.52
CA LYS A 434 17.42 10.28 -5.32
C LYS A 434 17.91 11.72 -5.47
N GLN A 435 18.72 12.01 -6.49
CA GLN A 435 19.30 13.32 -6.73
C GLN A 435 18.47 14.12 -7.73
N LEU A 436 18.18 15.37 -7.41
CA LEU A 436 17.60 16.31 -8.35
C LEU A 436 18.68 16.95 -9.22
N PRO A 437 18.39 17.32 -10.49
CA PRO A 437 19.32 18.04 -11.36
C PRO A 437 19.77 19.38 -10.76
N LYS A 438 21.02 19.80 -11.05
CA LYS A 438 21.57 21.10 -10.62
C LYS A 438 20.75 22.28 -11.14
N GLY A 439 20.62 23.34 -10.34
CA GLY A 439 19.94 24.59 -10.74
C GLY A 439 18.47 24.68 -10.31
N ARG A 440 17.86 23.63 -9.83
CA ARG A 440 16.48 23.64 -9.32
C ARG A 440 16.44 24.22 -7.90
N LYS A 441 15.59 25.22 -7.67
CA LYS A 441 15.37 25.79 -6.33
C LYS A 441 14.39 24.94 -5.53
N PRO A 442 14.65 24.69 -4.23
CA PRO A 442 13.68 24.02 -3.37
C PRO A 442 12.36 24.79 -3.32
N ILE A 443 11.25 24.06 -3.34
CA ILE A 443 9.90 24.65 -3.21
C ILE A 443 9.68 25.01 -1.75
N ILE A 444 9.40 26.30 -1.49
CA ILE A 444 9.07 26.78 -0.15
C ILE A 444 7.64 26.32 0.18
N THR A 445 7.54 25.37 1.11
CA THR A 445 6.23 24.83 1.55
C THR A 445 5.86 25.44 2.90
N THR A 446 4.65 26.00 2.98
CA THR A 446 4.12 26.60 4.22
C THR A 446 2.72 26.07 4.53
N TRP A 447 2.39 26.04 5.81
CA TRP A 447 1.06 25.68 6.29
C TRP A 447 0.37 26.90 6.89
N ALA A 448 -0.84 27.21 6.39
CA ALA A 448 -1.71 28.29 6.84
C ALA A 448 -3.06 27.75 7.32
N LYS A 449 -3.64 28.37 8.35
CA LYS A 449 -5.01 28.08 8.76
C LYS A 449 -6.01 28.79 7.86
N HIS A 450 -7.26 28.31 7.79
CA HIS A 450 -8.32 28.94 6.98
C HIS A 450 -8.52 30.44 7.27
N GLU A 451 -8.32 30.86 8.54
CA GLU A 451 -8.40 32.26 8.94
C GLU A 451 -7.31 33.15 8.29
N GLN A 452 -6.27 32.55 7.74
CA GLN A 452 -5.16 33.23 7.07
C GLN A 452 -5.29 33.26 5.56
N TYR A 453 -6.45 32.86 5.02
CA TYR A 453 -6.71 32.74 3.58
C TYR A 453 -6.40 34.05 2.82
N ASP A 454 -6.80 35.20 3.35
CA ASP A 454 -6.53 36.50 2.73
C ASP A 454 -5.03 36.80 2.58
N LYS A 455 -4.19 36.36 3.53
CA LYS A 455 -2.73 36.49 3.44
C LYS A 455 -2.18 35.61 2.31
N VAL A 456 -2.73 34.43 2.14
CA VAL A 456 -2.33 33.52 1.05
C VAL A 456 -2.73 34.09 -0.30
N LEU A 457 -3.92 34.69 -0.42
CA LEU A 457 -4.35 35.42 -1.62
C LEU A 457 -3.42 36.60 -1.96
N MET A 458 -2.98 37.37 -0.96
CA MET A 458 -2.01 38.46 -1.18
C MET A 458 -0.67 37.93 -1.70
N GLN A 459 -0.17 36.80 -1.16
CA GLN A 459 1.04 36.17 -1.63
C GLN A 459 0.89 35.67 -3.08
N MET A 460 -0.22 34.98 -3.41
CA MET A 460 -0.52 34.55 -4.77
C MET A 460 -0.60 35.75 -5.72
N THR A 461 -1.29 36.84 -5.31
CA THR A 461 -1.39 38.07 -6.10
C THR A 461 -0.02 38.67 -6.40
N SER A 462 0.93 38.61 -5.45
CA SER A 462 2.31 39.05 -5.66
C SER A 462 3.00 38.26 -6.76
N GLU A 463 2.80 36.97 -6.83
CA GLU A 463 3.36 36.12 -7.90
C GLU A 463 2.70 36.39 -9.25
N LEU A 464 1.36 36.50 -9.27
CA LEU A 464 0.63 36.83 -10.49
C LEU A 464 1.04 38.20 -11.08
N LYS A 465 1.32 39.21 -10.23
CA LYS A 465 1.86 40.54 -10.68
C LYS A 465 3.23 40.44 -11.34
N LYS A 466 4.02 39.40 -11.05
CA LYS A 466 5.29 39.13 -11.71
C LYS A 466 5.14 38.40 -13.05
N GLY A 467 3.90 38.21 -13.53
CA GLY A 467 3.59 37.44 -14.74
C GLY A 467 3.68 35.94 -14.53
N ARG A 468 3.53 35.43 -13.28
CA ARG A 468 3.51 34.01 -12.95
C ARG A 468 2.10 33.46 -12.94
N GLN A 469 2.00 32.13 -12.91
CA GLN A 469 0.73 31.42 -12.84
C GLN A 469 0.61 30.62 -11.55
N ALA A 470 -0.64 30.30 -11.17
CA ALA A 470 -0.93 29.60 -9.93
C ALA A 470 -1.91 28.44 -10.14
N TYR A 471 -1.66 27.34 -9.43
CA TYR A 471 -2.62 26.27 -9.21
C TYR A 471 -3.35 26.45 -7.88
N VAL A 472 -4.65 26.20 -7.88
CA VAL A 472 -5.50 26.16 -6.68
C VAL A 472 -6.22 24.83 -6.66
N ILE A 473 -5.88 23.97 -5.69
CA ILE A 473 -6.38 22.59 -5.60
C ILE A 473 -7.35 22.45 -4.45
N CYS A 474 -8.49 21.78 -4.72
CA CYS A 474 -9.48 21.40 -3.72
C CYS A 474 -9.65 19.88 -3.66
N PRO A 475 -9.89 19.28 -2.48
CA PRO A 475 -10.17 17.86 -2.37
C PRO A 475 -11.55 17.49 -2.93
N LEU A 476 -11.67 16.25 -3.43
CA LEU A 476 -12.97 15.60 -3.64
C LEU A 476 -13.40 14.95 -2.32
N ILE A 477 -14.69 15.01 -1.96
CA ILE A 477 -15.23 14.35 -0.78
C ILE A 477 -15.77 12.96 -1.21
N GLU A 478 -15.16 11.88 -0.75
CA GLU A 478 -15.52 10.50 -1.15
C GLU A 478 -16.83 9.98 -0.54
N SER A 479 -17.45 10.69 0.38
CA SER A 479 -18.65 10.21 1.07
C SER A 479 -19.90 11.00 0.69
N SER A 480 -20.84 10.32 0.03
CA SER A 480 -22.23 10.69 -0.21
C SER A 480 -22.47 12.00 -0.95
N GLU A 481 -22.92 11.85 -2.20
CA GLU A 481 -23.48 12.89 -3.06
C GLU A 481 -22.46 13.78 -3.79
N HIS A 482 -22.06 13.31 -4.98
CA HIS A 482 -21.27 14.01 -6.01
C HIS A 482 -21.66 15.48 -6.34
N LEU A 483 -22.64 16.04 -5.67
CA LEU A 483 -23.14 17.39 -5.89
C LEU A 483 -22.45 18.43 -4.98
N GLU A 484 -22.13 18.09 -3.71
CA GLU A 484 -21.55 19.06 -2.76
C GLU A 484 -20.07 19.38 -3.07
N ASP A 485 -19.32 18.41 -3.59
CA ASP A 485 -17.90 18.58 -3.91
C ASP A 485 -17.66 19.53 -5.08
N VAL A 486 -18.48 19.38 -6.12
CA VAL A 486 -18.44 20.28 -7.27
C VAL A 486 -18.88 21.68 -6.84
N GLN A 487 -19.80 21.81 -5.89
CA GLN A 487 -20.23 23.11 -5.35
C GLN A 487 -19.10 23.84 -4.63
N ASN A 488 -18.27 23.13 -3.84
CA ASN A 488 -17.14 23.74 -3.12
C ASN A 488 -16.06 24.26 -4.08
N VAL A 489 -15.71 23.48 -5.11
CA VAL A 489 -14.72 23.90 -6.12
C VAL A 489 -15.26 25.05 -6.96
N VAL A 490 -16.55 24.99 -7.34
CA VAL A 490 -17.20 26.05 -8.10
C VAL A 490 -17.31 27.34 -7.26
N ALA A 491 -17.67 27.25 -5.98
CA ALA A 491 -17.74 28.41 -5.09
C ALA A 491 -16.37 29.10 -4.95
N LEU A 492 -15.28 28.30 -4.79
CA LEU A 492 -13.94 28.85 -4.74
C LEU A 492 -13.53 29.46 -6.08
N TYR A 493 -13.86 28.82 -7.19
CA TYR A 493 -13.64 29.33 -8.53
C TYR A 493 -14.36 30.69 -8.74
N GLU A 494 -15.65 30.79 -8.41
CA GLU A 494 -16.41 32.01 -8.49
C GLU A 494 -15.84 33.15 -7.63
N SER A 495 -15.42 32.82 -6.41
CA SER A 495 -14.76 33.78 -5.53
C SER A 495 -13.44 34.30 -6.13
N LEU A 496 -12.63 33.43 -6.71
CA LEU A 496 -11.37 33.84 -7.37
C LEU A 496 -11.63 34.60 -8.66
N GLN A 497 -12.70 34.29 -9.42
CA GLN A 497 -13.11 35.07 -10.58
C GLN A 497 -13.52 36.50 -10.20
N GLN A 498 -14.25 36.67 -9.09
CA GLN A 498 -14.59 38.01 -8.58
C GLN A 498 -13.34 38.79 -8.18
N TYR A 499 -12.31 38.13 -7.68
CA TYR A 499 -11.07 38.77 -7.22
C TYR A 499 -10.09 39.10 -8.35
N TYR A 500 -9.91 38.18 -9.32
CA TYR A 500 -8.91 38.30 -10.39
C TYR A 500 -9.46 38.61 -11.77
N GLY A 501 -10.76 38.47 -11.98
CA GLY A 501 -11.44 38.62 -13.28
C GLY A 501 -11.75 37.27 -13.94
N VAL A 502 -12.91 37.23 -14.61
CA VAL A 502 -13.45 35.98 -15.20
C VAL A 502 -12.53 35.35 -16.25
N SER A 503 -11.85 36.15 -17.05
CA SER A 503 -10.95 35.67 -18.12
C SER A 503 -9.61 35.16 -17.62
N ARG A 504 -9.26 35.41 -16.36
CA ARG A 504 -7.94 35.04 -15.79
C ARG A 504 -7.97 33.77 -14.98
N VAL A 505 -9.14 33.21 -14.68
CA VAL A 505 -9.32 32.03 -13.84
C VAL A 505 -9.98 30.91 -14.63
N GLY A 506 -9.35 29.75 -14.71
CA GLY A 506 -9.89 28.55 -15.32
C GLY A 506 -10.35 27.54 -14.26
N LEU A 507 -11.31 26.67 -14.64
CA LEU A 507 -11.82 25.60 -13.80
C LEU A 507 -11.63 24.26 -14.48
N LEU A 508 -11.06 23.29 -13.73
CA LEU A 508 -10.82 21.92 -14.18
C LEU A 508 -11.34 20.91 -13.15
N HIS A 509 -12.30 20.07 -13.52
CA HIS A 509 -12.83 19.04 -12.63
C HIS A 509 -13.22 17.75 -13.37
N GLY A 510 -13.46 16.66 -12.64
CA GLY A 510 -13.68 15.33 -13.21
C GLY A 510 -14.89 15.21 -14.15
N LYS A 511 -15.91 16.06 -14.01
CA LYS A 511 -17.15 16.03 -14.83
C LYS A 511 -17.02 16.68 -16.21
N LEU A 512 -15.94 17.41 -16.48
CA LEU A 512 -15.68 17.95 -17.80
C LEU A 512 -15.38 16.82 -18.78
N SER A 513 -15.78 16.97 -20.02
CA SER A 513 -15.36 16.09 -21.12
C SER A 513 -13.84 16.15 -21.33
N ALA A 514 -13.29 15.19 -22.05
CA ALA A 514 -11.85 15.18 -22.36
C ALA A 514 -11.46 16.46 -23.14
N ASP A 515 -12.24 16.83 -24.16
CA ASP A 515 -11.99 17.98 -25.00
C ASP A 515 -12.04 19.32 -24.22
N GLU A 516 -12.99 19.45 -23.27
CA GLU A 516 -13.07 20.63 -22.39
C GLU A 516 -11.87 20.73 -21.44
N LYS A 517 -11.40 19.58 -20.90
CA LYS A 517 -10.21 19.53 -20.05
C LYS A 517 -8.97 19.96 -20.83
N ASP A 518 -8.83 19.47 -22.05
CA ASP A 518 -7.72 19.81 -22.93
C ASP A 518 -7.73 21.29 -23.30
N GLU A 519 -8.88 21.86 -23.61
CA GLU A 519 -9.03 23.28 -23.92
C GLU A 519 -8.60 24.17 -22.74
N VAL A 520 -9.06 23.87 -21.51
CA VAL A 520 -8.68 24.63 -20.32
C VAL A 520 -7.19 24.51 -20.04
N MET A 521 -6.63 23.32 -20.17
CA MET A 521 -5.21 23.09 -19.96
C MET A 521 -4.34 23.79 -21.01
N GLN A 522 -4.74 23.82 -22.28
CA GLN A 522 -4.06 24.58 -23.32
C GLN A 522 -4.08 26.07 -23.04
N LYS A 523 -5.23 26.64 -22.65
CA LYS A 523 -5.33 28.05 -22.24
C LYS A 523 -4.40 28.39 -21.09
N PHE A 524 -4.30 27.50 -20.09
CA PHE A 524 -3.39 27.69 -18.99
C PHE A 524 -1.92 27.55 -19.41
N SER A 525 -1.59 26.59 -20.24
CA SER A 525 -0.22 26.42 -20.77
C SER A 525 0.22 27.60 -21.65
N ASN A 526 -0.70 28.15 -22.45
CA ASN A 526 -0.46 29.31 -23.32
C ASN A 526 -0.47 30.65 -22.56
N HIS A 527 -0.65 30.64 -21.23
CA HIS A 527 -0.74 31.82 -20.39
C HIS A 527 -1.95 32.75 -20.74
N GLU A 528 -3.02 32.17 -21.23
CA GLU A 528 -4.30 32.86 -21.39
C GLU A 528 -5.09 32.90 -20.07
N ILE A 529 -4.80 31.98 -19.17
CA ILE A 529 -5.32 31.85 -17.82
C ILE A 529 -4.16 31.95 -16.83
N ASP A 530 -4.31 32.74 -15.77
CA ASP A 530 -3.28 32.95 -14.75
C ASP A 530 -3.47 32.02 -13.54
N VAL A 531 -4.72 31.68 -13.20
CA VAL A 531 -5.06 30.83 -12.05
C VAL A 531 -5.90 29.66 -12.54
N LEU A 532 -5.44 28.44 -12.27
CA LEU A 532 -6.18 27.21 -12.55
C LEU A 532 -6.72 26.61 -11.26
N VAL A 533 -8.04 26.67 -11.10
CA VAL A 533 -8.74 26.00 -9.98
C VAL A 533 -9.07 24.58 -10.40
N SER A 534 -8.69 23.61 -9.60
CA SER A 534 -8.91 22.21 -9.96
C SER A 534 -9.17 21.31 -8.75
N THR A 535 -9.80 20.17 -9.02
CA THR A 535 -9.75 19.00 -8.13
C THR A 535 -8.46 18.23 -8.35
N THR A 536 -8.32 17.02 -7.79
CA THR A 536 -7.15 16.12 -7.96
C THR A 536 -6.79 15.77 -9.42
N VAL A 537 -7.64 16.15 -10.39
CA VAL A 537 -7.42 15.89 -11.82
C VAL A 537 -6.10 16.48 -12.36
N VAL A 538 -5.53 17.50 -11.70
CA VAL A 538 -4.20 18.07 -12.04
C VAL A 538 -3.03 17.11 -11.75
N GLU A 539 -3.28 15.97 -11.15
CA GLU A 539 -2.27 14.89 -11.06
C GLU A 539 -1.80 14.42 -12.45
N VAL A 540 -2.57 14.73 -13.51
CA VAL A 540 -2.21 14.41 -14.89
C VAL A 540 -1.14 15.38 -15.40
N GLY A 541 0.05 14.97 -15.30
CA GLY A 541 1.38 15.30 -15.81
C GLY A 541 1.70 16.57 -16.61
N VAL A 542 0.79 17.49 -16.83
CA VAL A 542 1.04 18.68 -17.66
C VAL A 542 2.11 19.58 -17.02
N ASN A 543 3.14 19.88 -17.81
CA ASN A 543 4.23 20.74 -17.41
C ASN A 543 3.97 22.21 -17.78
N VAL A 544 3.77 23.08 -16.78
CA VAL A 544 3.67 24.53 -16.99
C VAL A 544 4.79 25.22 -16.21
N PRO A 545 5.95 25.50 -16.84
CA PRO A 545 7.13 26.04 -16.15
C PRO A 545 6.88 27.41 -15.50
N ASN A 546 5.94 28.19 -16.02
CA ASN A 546 5.58 29.50 -15.49
C ASN A 546 4.70 29.45 -14.23
N ALA A 547 4.16 28.29 -13.87
CA ALA A 547 3.38 28.11 -12.64
C ALA A 547 4.32 27.95 -11.44
N THR A 548 4.43 29.01 -10.63
CA THR A 548 5.33 29.08 -9.47
C THR A 548 4.60 29.05 -8.13
N PHE A 549 3.26 29.12 -8.14
CA PHE A 549 2.46 29.12 -6.92
C PHE A 549 1.45 27.97 -6.91
N MET A 550 1.44 27.22 -5.82
CA MET A 550 0.50 26.13 -5.56
C MET A 550 -0.25 26.45 -4.27
N MET A 551 -1.55 26.51 -4.30
CA MET A 551 -2.42 26.58 -3.12
C MET A 551 -3.23 25.30 -3.03
N ILE A 552 -3.15 24.57 -1.92
CA ILE A 552 -3.94 23.37 -1.67
C ILE A 552 -4.90 23.67 -0.53
N TYR A 553 -6.18 23.72 -0.85
CA TYR A 553 -7.27 24.00 0.09
C TYR A 553 -7.71 22.71 0.78
N ASP A 554 -8.03 22.75 2.09
CA ASP A 554 -8.32 21.57 2.92
C ASP A 554 -7.24 20.48 2.77
N ALA A 555 -5.97 20.88 2.86
CA ALA A 555 -4.82 20.02 2.58
C ALA A 555 -4.74 18.79 3.51
N ASP A 556 -5.31 18.85 4.71
CA ASP A 556 -5.37 17.74 5.65
C ASP A 556 -6.24 16.55 5.19
N ARG A 557 -7.04 16.74 4.14
CA ARG A 557 -7.82 15.67 3.50
C ARG A 557 -7.02 14.85 2.49
N PHE A 558 -5.86 15.33 2.06
CA PHE A 558 -4.99 14.62 1.12
C PHE A 558 -3.96 13.76 1.85
N GLY A 559 -3.54 12.67 1.22
CA GLY A 559 -2.40 11.90 1.66
C GLY A 559 -1.06 12.59 1.37
N LEU A 560 0.00 12.21 2.10
CA LEU A 560 1.33 12.77 1.90
C LEU A 560 1.83 12.59 0.47
N SER A 561 1.65 11.41 -0.12
CA SER A 561 2.03 11.10 -1.50
C SER A 561 1.32 12.03 -2.50
N THR A 562 0.01 12.25 -2.35
CA THR A 562 -0.76 13.17 -3.19
C THR A 562 -0.31 14.61 -3.03
N LEU A 563 -0.11 15.08 -1.79
CA LEU A 563 0.40 16.41 -1.50
C LEU A 563 1.77 16.64 -2.13
N HIS A 564 2.65 15.63 -2.06
CA HIS A 564 3.96 15.69 -2.68
C HIS A 564 3.88 15.77 -4.21
N GLN A 565 3.05 14.97 -4.85
CA GLN A 565 2.81 15.02 -6.31
C GLN A 565 2.28 16.38 -6.74
N LEU A 566 1.29 16.93 -6.01
CA LEU A 566 0.75 18.26 -6.27
C LEU A 566 1.81 19.34 -6.10
N ARG A 567 2.59 19.30 -5.02
CA ARG A 567 3.73 20.21 -4.81
C ARG A 567 4.72 20.16 -5.97
N GLY A 568 4.99 18.97 -6.51
CA GLY A 568 5.89 18.76 -7.64
C GLY A 568 5.40 19.34 -8.98
N ARG A 569 4.15 19.83 -9.06
CA ARG A 569 3.62 20.53 -10.26
C ARG A 569 4.18 21.94 -10.41
N VAL A 570 4.70 22.55 -9.36
CA VAL A 570 5.46 23.80 -9.40
C VAL A 570 6.94 23.54 -9.21
N GLY A 571 7.79 24.56 -9.35
CA GLY A 571 9.24 24.41 -9.20
C GLY A 571 9.92 23.73 -10.39
N ARG A 572 9.40 23.92 -11.60
CA ARG A 572 9.95 23.34 -12.84
C ARG A 572 10.76 24.33 -13.67
N SER A 573 11.01 25.50 -13.13
CA SER A 573 11.86 26.55 -13.71
C SER A 573 12.95 26.98 -12.71
N ASP A 574 13.81 27.90 -13.12
CA ASP A 574 14.84 28.53 -12.27
C ASP A 574 14.27 29.53 -11.24
N GLN A 575 12.94 29.74 -11.30
CA GLN A 575 12.23 30.67 -10.43
C GLN A 575 11.88 30.04 -9.08
N GLN A 576 11.87 30.88 -8.03
CA GLN A 576 11.41 30.42 -6.72
C GLN A 576 9.93 30.07 -6.78
N SER A 577 9.57 28.89 -6.29
CA SER A 577 8.20 28.41 -6.24
C SER A 577 7.72 28.18 -4.81
N TYR A 578 6.43 28.30 -4.62
CA TYR A 578 5.75 28.26 -3.32
C TYR A 578 4.63 27.24 -3.34
N CYS A 579 4.49 26.48 -2.27
CA CYS A 579 3.36 25.60 -2.02
C CYS A 579 2.74 25.96 -0.66
N VAL A 580 1.49 26.42 -0.66
CA VAL A 580 0.79 26.81 0.55
C VAL A 580 -0.33 25.80 0.82
N LEU A 581 -0.23 25.12 1.96
CA LEU A 581 -1.23 24.18 2.45
C LEU A 581 -2.21 24.94 3.33
N ILE A 582 -3.48 25.01 2.97
CA ILE A 582 -4.52 25.60 3.81
C ILE A 582 -5.26 24.47 4.50
N ALA A 583 -5.14 24.39 5.84
CA ALA A 583 -5.74 23.32 6.62
C ALA A 583 -5.94 23.72 8.09
N SER A 584 -7.00 23.19 8.69
CA SER A 584 -7.26 23.31 10.14
C SER A 584 -7.51 21.89 10.71
N PRO A 585 -6.50 21.01 10.73
CA PRO A 585 -6.65 19.61 11.12
C PRO A 585 -7.11 19.49 12.58
N LYS A 586 -8.04 18.56 12.84
CA LYS A 586 -8.59 18.26 14.17
C LYS A 586 -7.94 17.04 14.81
N THR A 587 -7.21 16.24 14.04
CA THR A 587 -6.56 15.00 14.49
C THR A 587 -5.05 15.19 14.57
N GLU A 588 -4.40 14.45 15.50
CA GLU A 588 -2.93 14.45 15.61
C GLU A 588 -2.26 14.04 14.31
N THR A 589 -2.77 13.01 13.65
CA THR A 589 -2.29 12.54 12.35
C THR A 589 -2.37 13.63 11.26
N GLY A 590 -3.44 14.45 11.27
CA GLY A 590 -3.57 15.58 10.34
C GLY A 590 -2.52 16.66 10.59
N ILE A 591 -2.26 16.99 11.87
CA ILE A 591 -1.23 17.95 12.28
C ILE A 591 0.16 17.45 11.89
N GLU A 592 0.45 16.19 12.17
CA GLU A 592 1.71 15.55 11.82
C GLU A 592 1.97 15.59 10.30
N ARG A 593 0.96 15.26 9.49
CA ARG A 593 1.03 15.32 8.02
C ARG A 593 1.38 16.71 7.50
N MET A 594 0.71 17.74 8.01
CA MET A 594 1.01 19.13 7.63
C MET A 594 2.43 19.53 8.05
N THR A 595 2.86 19.11 9.23
CA THR A 595 4.21 19.38 9.76
C THR A 595 5.28 18.73 8.88
N ILE A 596 5.14 17.44 8.58
CA ILE A 596 6.09 16.70 7.73
C ILE A 596 6.22 17.37 6.34
N MET A 597 5.10 17.73 5.72
CA MET A 597 5.11 18.40 4.41
C MET A 597 5.87 19.73 4.39
N THR A 598 5.94 20.44 5.52
CA THR A 598 6.71 21.70 5.63
C THR A 598 8.17 21.49 5.97
N GLN A 599 8.54 20.34 6.55
CA GLN A 599 9.90 20.04 7.00
C GLN A 599 10.79 19.45 5.91
N THR A 600 10.22 18.61 5.03
CA THR A 600 10.99 17.93 4.00
C THR A 600 10.43 18.13 2.59
N THR A 601 11.34 18.17 1.62
CA THR A 601 11.00 18.14 0.19
C THR A 601 11.35 16.80 -0.46
N ASP A 602 12.00 15.89 0.27
CA ASP A 602 12.41 14.57 -0.22
C ASP A 602 11.19 13.64 -0.34
N GLY A 603 10.89 13.22 -1.58
CA GLY A 603 9.76 12.33 -1.87
C GLY A 603 9.92 10.93 -1.28
N PHE A 604 11.16 10.44 -1.11
CA PHE A 604 11.41 9.13 -0.49
C PHE A 604 11.12 9.17 1.01
N GLU A 605 11.60 10.22 1.71
CA GLU A 605 11.30 10.42 3.13
C GLU A 605 9.79 10.57 3.36
N LEU A 606 9.11 11.34 2.49
CA LEU A 606 7.65 11.51 2.56
C LEU A 606 6.91 10.20 2.36
N SER A 607 7.36 9.34 1.44
CA SER A 607 6.77 8.03 1.21
C SER A 607 6.96 7.09 2.39
N GLU A 608 8.12 7.10 3.04
CA GLU A 608 8.39 6.32 4.25
C GLU A 608 7.45 6.76 5.38
N ARG A 609 7.31 8.08 5.59
CA ARG A 609 6.38 8.62 6.59
C ARG A 609 4.91 8.34 6.28
N ASP A 610 4.50 8.44 5.00
CA ASP A 610 3.12 8.12 4.60
C ASP A 610 2.79 6.65 4.87
N LEU A 611 3.76 5.77 4.63
CA LEU A 611 3.66 4.35 4.92
C LEU A 611 3.53 4.08 6.44
N GLU A 612 4.36 4.73 7.27
CA GLU A 612 4.29 4.65 8.73
C GLU A 612 2.92 5.11 9.27
N MET A 613 2.36 6.18 8.69
CA MET A 613 1.10 6.77 9.14
C MET A 613 -0.16 6.01 8.71
N ARG A 614 -0.17 5.41 7.51
CA ARG A 614 -1.36 4.77 6.94
C ARG A 614 -1.35 3.27 7.03
N GLY A 615 -0.17 2.66 7.11
CA GLY A 615 0.00 1.22 6.91
C GLY A 615 0.00 0.81 5.42
N PRO A 616 0.47 -0.40 5.12
CA PRO A 616 0.66 -0.87 3.74
C PRO A 616 -0.64 -1.07 2.97
N GLY A 617 -1.74 -1.43 3.63
CA GLY A 617 -3.03 -1.69 3.00
C GLY A 617 -3.62 -0.48 2.29
N ASP A 618 -3.52 0.71 2.90
CA ASP A 618 -4.03 1.95 2.31
C ASP A 618 -3.07 2.57 1.29
N PHE A 619 -1.77 2.26 1.40
CA PHE A 619 -0.75 2.79 0.49
C PHE A 619 -0.90 2.22 -0.94
N PHE A 620 -1.25 0.93 -1.07
CA PHE A 620 -1.41 0.27 -2.36
C PHE A 620 -2.85 0.23 -2.88
N GLY A 621 -3.83 0.64 -2.07
CA GLY A 621 -5.26 0.45 -2.37
C GLY A 621 -5.63 -1.04 -2.33
N VAL A 622 -6.31 -1.45 -1.29
CA VAL A 622 -6.61 -2.85 -0.89
C VAL A 622 -7.14 -3.79 -2.01
N LYS A 623 -7.48 -3.27 -3.18
CA LYS A 623 -8.05 -4.06 -4.30
C LYS A 623 -7.17 -4.14 -5.56
N GLN A 624 -6.00 -3.49 -5.60
CA GLN A 624 -5.19 -3.42 -6.83
C GLN A 624 -3.76 -3.95 -6.71
N SER A 625 -3.28 -4.30 -5.53
CA SER A 625 -1.84 -4.45 -5.30
C SER A 625 -1.28 -5.86 -5.43
N GLY A 626 -2.09 -6.91 -5.53
CA GLY A 626 -1.55 -8.29 -5.54
C GLY A 626 -0.76 -8.68 -4.28
N LEU A 627 -0.77 -7.83 -3.24
CA LEU A 627 -0.16 -8.13 -1.96
C LEU A 627 -0.96 -9.21 -1.24
N PRO A 628 -0.29 -10.22 -0.65
CA PRO A 628 -0.97 -11.18 0.20
C PRO A 628 -1.49 -10.48 1.46
N ASP A 629 -2.69 -10.86 1.90
CA ASP A 629 -3.18 -10.53 3.23
C ASP A 629 -2.37 -11.33 4.27
N PHE A 630 -1.36 -10.71 4.86
CA PHE A 630 -0.63 -11.31 5.97
C PHE A 630 -1.53 -11.44 7.20
N LEU A 631 -1.44 -12.57 7.88
CA LEU A 631 -2.27 -12.86 9.05
C LEU A 631 -1.71 -12.20 10.32
N VAL A 632 -0.39 -12.14 10.44
CA VAL A 632 0.33 -11.67 11.62
C VAL A 632 1.35 -10.59 11.27
N ALA A 633 2.08 -10.74 10.17
CA ALA A 633 3.11 -9.79 9.75
C ALA A 633 2.50 -8.45 9.32
N ASN A 634 3.20 -7.37 9.64
CA ASN A 634 2.90 -6.02 9.20
C ASN A 634 4.11 -5.47 8.45
N LEU A 635 3.96 -5.21 7.15
CA LEU A 635 5.06 -4.76 6.28
C LEU A 635 5.74 -3.46 6.74
N VAL A 636 5.07 -2.64 7.56
CA VAL A 636 5.62 -1.40 8.10
C VAL A 636 6.36 -1.65 9.42
N GLU A 637 5.66 -2.27 10.37
CA GLU A 637 6.22 -2.52 11.71
C GLU A 637 7.35 -3.54 11.65
N ASP A 638 7.22 -4.56 10.77
CA ASP A 638 8.15 -5.66 10.59
C ASP A 638 9.14 -5.43 9.43
N TYR A 639 9.34 -4.17 8.99
CA TYR A 639 10.18 -3.81 7.85
C TYR A 639 11.59 -4.42 7.90
N ARG A 640 12.28 -4.34 9.06
CA ARG A 640 13.62 -4.93 9.21
C ARG A 640 13.60 -6.47 9.10
N MET A 641 12.49 -7.06 9.54
CA MET A 641 12.29 -8.51 9.43
C MET A 641 12.08 -8.91 7.98
N LEU A 642 11.35 -8.09 7.19
CA LEU A 642 11.17 -8.28 5.76
C LEU A 642 12.51 -8.24 5.00
N GLU A 643 13.40 -7.27 5.31
CA GLU A 643 14.73 -7.19 4.69
C GLU A 643 15.54 -8.46 4.94
N VAL A 644 15.57 -8.90 6.20
CA VAL A 644 16.28 -10.13 6.58
C VAL A 644 15.66 -11.35 5.89
N ALA A 645 14.34 -11.48 5.89
CA ALA A 645 13.63 -12.59 5.25
C ALA A 645 13.92 -12.67 3.74
N ARG A 646 13.98 -11.50 3.07
CA ARG A 646 14.34 -11.41 1.66
C ARG A 646 15.77 -11.85 1.39
N ASP A 647 16.72 -11.36 2.17
CA ASP A 647 18.14 -11.68 1.96
C ASP A 647 18.41 -13.17 2.17
N GLU A 648 17.79 -13.80 3.19
CA GLU A 648 17.83 -15.25 3.41
C GLU A 648 17.16 -16.05 2.28
N ALA A 649 16.00 -15.61 1.81
CA ALA A 649 15.31 -16.25 0.69
C ALA A 649 16.12 -16.16 -0.61
N ALA A 650 16.74 -15.01 -0.88
CA ALA A 650 17.60 -14.80 -2.04
C ALA A 650 18.84 -15.69 -1.98
N GLU A 651 19.53 -15.77 -0.83
CA GLU A 651 20.69 -16.63 -0.62
C GLU A 651 20.33 -18.10 -0.83
N LEU A 652 19.20 -18.55 -0.25
CA LEU A 652 18.72 -19.92 -0.36
C LEU A 652 18.43 -20.34 -1.82
N ILE A 653 17.82 -19.45 -2.60
CA ILE A 653 17.51 -19.70 -4.02
C ILE A 653 18.76 -19.62 -4.91
N GLN A 654 19.64 -18.64 -4.66
CA GLN A 654 20.85 -18.42 -5.49
C GLN A 654 21.91 -19.51 -5.25
N SER A 655 22.10 -19.96 -4.02
CA SER A 655 23.01 -21.04 -3.68
C SER A 655 22.57 -22.40 -4.25
N GLY A 656 21.28 -22.54 -4.57
CA GLY A 656 20.69 -23.80 -5.04
C GLY A 656 20.36 -24.80 -3.92
N VAL A 657 20.72 -24.52 -2.67
CA VAL A 657 20.46 -25.36 -1.48
C VAL A 657 18.95 -25.63 -1.31
N PHE A 658 18.09 -24.68 -1.67
CA PHE A 658 16.64 -24.86 -1.66
C PHE A 658 16.15 -26.10 -2.42
N PHE A 659 16.87 -26.55 -3.44
CA PHE A 659 16.52 -27.71 -4.26
C PHE A 659 17.02 -29.05 -3.68
N GLU A 660 17.73 -29.03 -2.57
CA GLU A 660 18.18 -30.22 -1.85
C GLU A 660 17.03 -30.86 -1.05
N ASN A 661 17.26 -32.15 -0.65
CA ASN A 661 16.24 -32.90 0.08
C ASN A 661 15.88 -32.32 1.45
N THR A 662 16.79 -31.60 2.09
CA THR A 662 16.57 -30.91 3.36
C THR A 662 15.39 -29.94 3.33
N TYR A 663 15.14 -29.32 2.17
CA TYR A 663 14.07 -28.35 1.98
C TYR A 663 12.85 -28.92 1.25
N GLN A 664 12.71 -30.24 1.15
CA GLN A 664 11.63 -30.88 0.39
C GLN A 664 10.24 -30.46 0.87
N HIS A 665 10.00 -30.42 2.19
CA HIS A 665 8.70 -30.03 2.75
C HIS A 665 8.38 -28.56 2.51
N LEU A 666 9.39 -27.69 2.67
CA LEU A 666 9.25 -26.26 2.38
C LEU A 666 8.98 -26.01 0.89
N ARG A 667 9.73 -26.70 0.03
CA ARG A 667 9.55 -26.60 -1.43
C ARG A 667 8.15 -27.04 -1.86
N HIS A 668 7.68 -28.17 -1.39
CA HIS A 668 6.35 -28.68 -1.68
C HIS A 668 5.24 -27.70 -1.23
N PHE A 669 5.38 -27.13 -0.03
CA PHE A 669 4.47 -26.10 0.46
C PHE A 669 4.45 -24.85 -0.43
N VAL A 670 5.62 -24.39 -0.87
CA VAL A 670 5.72 -23.22 -1.76
C VAL A 670 5.17 -23.54 -3.15
N GLU A 671 5.44 -24.73 -3.70
CA GLU A 671 4.89 -25.21 -4.99
C GLU A 671 3.37 -25.28 -5.00
N GLU A 672 2.77 -25.90 -4.01
CA GLU A 672 1.30 -25.99 -3.89
C GLU A 672 0.66 -24.60 -3.84
N ASN A 673 1.24 -23.66 -3.09
CA ASN A 673 0.76 -22.28 -3.01
C ASN A 673 1.03 -21.47 -4.27
N LEU A 674 2.02 -21.83 -5.10
CA LEU A 674 2.24 -21.25 -6.42
C LEU A 674 1.14 -21.64 -7.41
N LEU A 675 0.67 -22.90 -7.37
CA LEU A 675 -0.32 -23.43 -8.29
C LEU A 675 -1.76 -22.98 -7.97
N HIS A 676 -2.06 -22.70 -6.71
CA HIS A 676 -3.43 -22.41 -6.25
C HIS A 676 -3.76 -20.91 -6.12
N ARG A 677 -2.81 -20.02 -6.25
CA ARG A 677 -3.04 -18.57 -6.26
C ARG A 677 -2.38 -17.95 -7.47
N SER A 678 -3.03 -18.06 -8.62
CA SER A 678 -2.82 -17.08 -9.69
C SER A 678 -3.09 -15.69 -9.09
N PHE A 679 -2.21 -14.73 -9.29
CA PHE A 679 -2.49 -13.34 -8.98
C PHE A 679 -3.62 -12.88 -9.92
N ASP A 680 -4.87 -12.98 -9.44
CA ASP A 680 -6.04 -12.35 -10.06
C ASP A 680 -6.13 -10.87 -9.61
#